data_682496527f233d094b84c817294cf718
#
_entry.id   682496527f233d094b84c817294cf718
#
_cell.length_a   1.000
_cell.length_b   1.000
_cell.length_c   1.000
_cell.angle_alpha   90.00
_cell.angle_beta   90.00
_cell.angle_gamma   90.00
#
_symmetry.space_group_name_H-M   'P 1'
#
loop_
_entity.id
_entity.type
_entity.pdbx_description
1 polymer ?
#
loop_
_entity_poly.entity_id
_entity_poly.type
_entity_poly.pdbx_seq_one_letter_code
_entity_poly.pdbx_strand_id
1 'polypeptide(L)'
;MGKHVAPPKNKHLKAREKQGRSLPDLRAQIKNLLHKDLKDLGLEKMARRRHQRGFTAPEVLQIGASSVLMLLVWLIPTTGWLRVLTFAAAAIFAGLPIILDAAESLVNGELLESDVLMTLGAVAAFCIKEYPTAIFIMIIHRVALAVEAYALSEKQRYLEGIRSVLPDEACLETAEGTERTQPQNVNVGDIVIVSPGEKVPLDGVVMEGISALDTSPLTAETAPRTVAAGSIAVSGCINLTNTIKIRVMRPFEESTVYSALNMISTEGKKRSDTEKQAFGAARLITPLVLLLGILLVVIPPLASGGGWTEWIRRGILFICLSCSLSLTASVPLAFLCGLGSAARWGIFANGGVSLEKLSRAETFVFEKTGAVTEGRFTVVDVVSEKMSEEELLFLAAAAESRSNHPIAQALRLACERELPEEDSVLEIEELPGQGVSALIGGRHVAVGNSLILDDHEIEIKNPPRSGTVIYVLVDGIYAGHILLTDKVKEGAFDAIEGLRANGVTNTVMFTGDVRAVARSVAASLNFDMVKPELTPKAKISAVEYLMATKGSGTSLAFVCAGISDLPAMERADVGIAMGALRYGNALAEAEVSVMGDDIRRLPLALRISRSVRRTALNNILVSLTAKAALLLLGALGIVSIWFAMLCELIVLCYTVFLSLKTFNY
;
A
#
# COMPACT_ATOMS: atom_id res chain seq x y z
N MET A 1 55.95 34.94 -2.17
CA MET A 1 57.09 34.35 -1.44
C MET A 1 56.58 33.78 -0.14
N GLY A 2 56.69 32.49 0.08
CA GLY A 2 56.16 31.84 1.31
C GLY A 2 56.13 30.33 1.09
N LYS A 3 57.25 29.65 1.35
CA LYS A 3 57.45 28.21 1.18
C LYS A 3 56.73 27.43 2.27
N HIS A 4 55.89 26.47 1.89
CA HIS A 4 55.42 25.42 2.78
C HIS A 4 56.51 24.37 3.02
N VAL A 5 56.83 24.15 4.29
CA VAL A 5 57.72 23.10 4.79
C VAL A 5 56.86 21.95 5.30
N ALA A 6 57.06 20.74 4.78
CA ALA A 6 56.46 19.49 5.24
C ALA A 6 57.20 18.93 6.46
N PRO A 7 56.55 18.31 7.44
CA PRO A 7 57.21 17.66 8.56
C PRO A 7 57.71 16.25 8.21
N PRO A 8 58.74 15.72 8.93
CA PRO A 8 59.49 14.55 8.54
C PRO A 8 58.82 13.22 8.96
N LYS A 9 59.05 12.20 8.12
CA LYS A 9 58.73 10.81 8.37
C LYS A 9 59.51 10.22 9.54
N ASN A 10 58.83 9.80 10.59
CA ASN A 10 59.43 8.98 11.63
C ASN A 10 59.35 7.49 11.23
N LYS A 11 60.50 6.92 10.87
CA LYS A 11 60.77 5.47 10.82
C LYS A 11 61.29 5.03 12.20
N HIS A 12 60.84 3.88 12.63
CA HIS A 12 61.26 3.07 13.76
C HIS A 12 60.30 3.03 14.98
N LEU A 13 59.41 2.03 14.96
CA LEU A 13 59.07 1.22 16.12
C LEU A 13 58.40 -0.09 15.60
N LYS A 14 59.26 -1.04 15.18
CA LYS A 14 58.90 -2.46 15.12
C LYS A 14 59.29 -3.05 16.48
N ALA A 15 58.29 -3.34 17.30
CA ALA A 15 58.46 -4.21 18.46
C ALA A 15 57.20 -5.09 18.58
N ARG A 16 57.37 -6.36 18.32
CA ARG A 16 56.70 -7.55 18.83
C ARG A 16 55.41 -7.33 19.62
N GLU A 17 54.28 -7.47 18.94
CA GLU A 17 53.04 -7.90 19.58
C GLU A 17 52.74 -9.35 19.16
N LYS A 18 52.67 -10.21 20.17
CA LYS A 18 52.29 -11.62 20.03
C LYS A 18 50.91 -11.70 19.38
N GLN A 19 50.81 -12.50 18.32
CA GLN A 19 49.58 -12.83 17.63
C GLN A 19 48.54 -13.46 18.56
N GLY A 20 47.71 -12.63 19.18
CA GLY A 20 46.37 -13.02 19.59
C GLY A 20 45.44 -12.79 18.41
N ARG A 21 45.01 -13.84 17.73
CA ARG A 21 44.00 -13.76 16.68
C ARG A 21 42.74 -13.10 17.25
N SER A 22 42.39 -11.91 16.77
CA SER A 22 41.18 -11.22 17.22
C SER A 22 39.92 -11.96 16.71
N LEU A 23 38.88 -12.02 17.54
CA LEU A 23 37.58 -12.61 17.19
C LEU A 23 37.01 -12.17 15.79
N PRO A 24 37.21 -10.91 15.34
CA PRO A 24 36.83 -10.49 13.99
C PRO A 24 37.58 -11.19 12.86
N ASP A 25 38.87 -11.49 13.07
CA ASP A 25 39.74 -12.16 12.06
C ASP A 25 39.37 -13.64 11.92
N LEU A 26 39.01 -14.29 13.01
CA LEU A 26 38.52 -15.67 13.01
C LEU A 26 37.17 -15.78 12.30
N ARG A 27 36.25 -14.81 12.52
CA ARG A 27 34.98 -14.73 11.82
C ARG A 27 35.13 -14.54 10.31
N ALA A 28 36.04 -13.66 9.89
CA ALA A 28 36.31 -13.44 8.47
C ALA A 28 36.92 -14.70 7.80
N GLN A 29 37.82 -15.42 8.49
CA GLN A 29 38.40 -16.66 8.00
C GLN A 29 37.38 -17.80 7.92
N ILE A 30 36.54 -17.97 8.94
CA ILE A 30 35.47 -18.98 8.93
C ILE A 30 34.43 -18.66 7.85
N LYS A 31 34.06 -17.41 7.65
CA LYS A 31 33.16 -16.96 6.58
C LYS A 31 33.72 -17.27 5.20
N ASN A 32 35.02 -17.02 4.98
CA ASN A 32 35.69 -17.32 3.70
C ASN A 32 35.87 -18.83 3.46
N LEU A 33 36.15 -19.62 4.51
CA LEU A 33 36.24 -21.08 4.40
C LEU A 33 34.87 -21.70 4.08
N LEU A 34 33.82 -21.35 4.86
CA LEU A 34 32.46 -21.81 4.60
C LEU A 34 31.94 -21.39 3.21
N HIS A 35 32.22 -20.16 2.78
CA HIS A 35 31.83 -19.68 1.44
C HIS A 35 32.55 -20.43 0.31
N LYS A 36 33.84 -20.81 0.52
CA LYS A 36 34.63 -21.56 -0.44
C LYS A 36 34.15 -23.00 -0.52
N ASP A 37 33.94 -23.67 0.63
CA ASP A 37 33.49 -25.07 0.68
C ASP A 37 32.04 -25.22 0.22
N LEU A 38 31.15 -24.26 0.53
CA LEU A 38 29.77 -24.22 0.03
C LEU A 38 29.70 -23.98 -1.48
N LYS A 39 30.64 -23.18 -2.03
CA LYS A 39 30.73 -22.90 -3.47
C LYS A 39 31.22 -24.11 -4.25
N ASP A 40 32.23 -24.80 -3.71
CA ASP A 40 32.78 -26.02 -4.30
C ASP A 40 31.80 -27.21 -4.23
N LEU A 41 30.91 -27.25 -3.23
CA LEU A 41 29.82 -28.24 -3.12
C LEU A 41 28.55 -27.86 -3.90
N GLY A 42 28.50 -26.70 -4.57
CA GLY A 42 27.31 -26.21 -5.29
C GLY A 42 26.13 -25.81 -4.38
N LEU A 43 26.33 -25.81 -3.07
CA LEU A 43 25.31 -25.58 -2.05
C LEU A 43 24.97 -24.08 -1.87
N GLU A 44 25.87 -23.17 -2.27
CA GLU A 44 25.61 -21.71 -2.25
C GLU A 44 24.41 -21.34 -3.15
N LYS A 45 24.22 -22.05 -4.27
CA LYS A 45 23.04 -21.89 -5.13
C LYS A 45 21.76 -22.40 -4.48
N MET A 46 21.83 -23.35 -3.57
CA MET A 46 20.69 -23.85 -2.82
C MET A 46 20.24 -22.87 -1.71
N ALA A 47 21.17 -22.31 -0.96
CA ALA A 47 20.88 -21.34 0.10
C ALA A 47 20.25 -20.03 -0.45
N ARG A 48 20.83 -19.44 -1.50
CA ARG A 48 20.27 -18.23 -2.16
C ARG A 48 18.93 -18.49 -2.85
N ARG A 49 18.68 -19.70 -3.34
CA ARG A 49 17.41 -20.07 -3.99
C ARG A 49 16.25 -20.20 -3.01
N ARG A 50 16.51 -20.44 -1.72
CA ARG A 50 15.48 -20.66 -0.71
C ARG A 50 14.75 -19.38 -0.32
N HIS A 51 15.44 -18.24 -0.28
CA HIS A 51 14.84 -16.93 0.01
C HIS A 51 13.98 -16.35 -1.13
N GLN A 52 14.09 -16.92 -2.35
CA GLN A 52 13.43 -16.41 -3.56
C GLN A 52 12.43 -17.37 -4.21
N ARG A 53 12.30 -18.63 -3.76
CA ARG A 53 11.39 -19.61 -4.38
C ARG A 53 10.39 -20.14 -3.37
N GLY A 54 9.12 -20.09 -3.76
CA GLY A 54 8.04 -20.80 -3.07
C GLY A 54 8.30 -22.31 -3.03
N PHE A 55 7.54 -22.98 -2.20
CA PHE A 55 7.59 -24.39 -1.89
C PHE A 55 7.70 -25.25 -3.16
N THR A 56 8.79 -26.00 -3.32
CA THR A 56 9.06 -26.81 -4.51
C THR A 56 8.69 -28.27 -4.27
N ALA A 57 8.20 -28.95 -5.33
CA ALA A 57 7.87 -30.38 -5.26
C ALA A 57 8.99 -31.27 -4.66
N PRO A 58 10.29 -31.06 -4.94
CA PRO A 58 11.37 -31.83 -4.32
C PRO A 58 11.49 -31.63 -2.80
N GLU A 59 11.10 -30.46 -2.25
CA GLU A 59 11.13 -30.23 -0.80
C GLU A 59 10.02 -31.00 -0.08
N VAL A 60 8.82 -31.08 -0.68
CA VAL A 60 7.73 -31.95 -0.18
C VAL A 60 8.16 -33.40 -0.17
N LEU A 61 8.76 -33.86 -1.27
CA LEU A 61 9.25 -35.23 -1.40
C LEU A 61 10.32 -35.54 -0.35
N GLN A 62 11.23 -34.61 -0.08
CA GLN A 62 12.29 -34.78 0.92
C GLN A 62 11.74 -34.81 2.34
N ILE A 63 10.71 -33.99 2.69
CA ILE A 63 10.03 -34.05 3.98
C ILE A 63 9.33 -35.41 4.14
N GLY A 64 8.61 -35.85 3.11
CA GLY A 64 7.98 -37.17 3.10
C GLY A 64 8.99 -38.30 3.26
N ALA A 65 10.08 -38.28 2.50
CA ALA A 65 11.17 -39.27 2.60
C ALA A 65 11.83 -39.28 3.98
N SER A 66 12.03 -38.09 4.59
CA SER A 66 12.56 -37.97 5.96
C SER A 66 11.62 -38.56 7.00
N SER A 67 10.30 -38.36 6.84
CA SER A 67 9.30 -38.93 7.75
C SER A 67 9.21 -40.45 7.63
N VAL A 68 9.26 -40.98 6.43
CA VAL A 68 9.33 -42.42 6.17
C VAL A 68 10.63 -43.02 6.73
N LEU A 69 11.77 -42.34 6.51
CA LEU A 69 13.07 -42.78 7.04
C LEU A 69 13.06 -42.81 8.58
N MET A 70 12.47 -41.82 9.24
CA MET A 70 12.30 -41.79 10.68
C MET A 70 11.51 -43.01 11.19
N LEU A 71 10.38 -43.33 10.54
CA LEU A 71 9.59 -44.50 10.89
C LEU A 71 10.34 -45.80 10.67
N LEU A 72 11.06 -45.96 9.55
CA LEU A 72 11.84 -47.16 9.25
C LEU A 72 12.94 -47.34 10.28
N VAL A 73 13.72 -46.29 10.60
CA VAL A 73 14.81 -46.38 11.60
C VAL A 73 14.27 -46.64 13.01
N TRP A 74 13.04 -46.17 13.32
CA TRP A 74 12.38 -46.43 14.60
C TRP A 74 11.85 -47.88 14.70
N LEU A 75 11.40 -48.49 13.61
CA LEU A 75 10.89 -49.86 13.54
C LEU A 75 12.00 -50.92 13.48
N ILE A 76 13.19 -50.60 12.98
CA ILE A 76 14.31 -51.55 12.86
C ILE A 76 14.99 -51.66 14.24
N PRO A 77 15.06 -52.86 14.85
CA PRO A 77 15.70 -53.08 16.14
C PRO A 77 17.22 -53.07 16.03
N THR A 78 17.81 -51.88 15.83
CA THR A 78 19.27 -51.72 15.83
C THR A 78 19.77 -51.54 17.27
N THR A 79 20.92 -52.11 17.60
CA THR A 79 21.53 -52.04 18.92
C THR A 79 22.96 -51.48 18.84
N GLY A 80 23.42 -50.93 19.99
CA GLY A 80 24.80 -50.43 20.11
C GLY A 80 25.07 -49.19 19.25
N TRP A 81 26.30 -49.11 18.75
CA TRP A 81 26.77 -47.96 17.95
C TRP A 81 26.07 -47.84 16.59
N LEU A 82 25.57 -48.94 16.02
CA LEU A 82 24.82 -48.93 14.77
C LEU A 82 23.51 -48.13 14.89
N ARG A 83 22.82 -48.22 16.04
CA ARG A 83 21.64 -47.42 16.34
C ARG A 83 21.94 -45.92 16.35
N VAL A 84 23.04 -45.53 16.99
CA VAL A 84 23.46 -44.11 17.03
C VAL A 84 23.72 -43.59 15.61
N LEU A 85 24.42 -44.39 14.80
CA LEU A 85 24.82 -44.01 13.43
C LEU A 85 23.62 -43.89 12.49
N THR A 86 22.63 -44.81 12.57
CA THR A 86 21.42 -44.77 11.74
C THR A 86 20.53 -43.57 12.09
N PHE A 87 20.33 -43.28 13.39
CA PHE A 87 19.59 -42.12 13.82
C PHE A 87 20.30 -40.79 13.53
N ALA A 88 21.64 -40.74 13.65
CA ALA A 88 22.43 -39.58 13.24
C ALA A 88 22.33 -39.29 11.75
N ALA A 89 22.46 -40.33 10.91
CA ALA A 89 22.29 -40.19 9.47
C ALA A 89 20.87 -39.70 9.09
N ALA A 90 19.83 -40.24 9.74
CA ALA A 90 18.46 -39.82 9.54
C ALA A 90 18.24 -38.36 9.98
N ALA A 91 18.80 -37.95 11.13
CA ALA A 91 18.70 -36.56 11.62
C ALA A 91 19.42 -35.57 10.70
N ILE A 92 20.60 -35.93 10.20
CA ILE A 92 21.35 -35.12 9.22
C ILE A 92 20.56 -35.03 7.91
N PHE A 93 20.04 -36.13 7.39
CA PHE A 93 19.24 -36.13 6.15
C PHE A 93 17.98 -35.26 6.29
N ALA A 94 17.27 -35.38 7.42
CA ALA A 94 16.08 -34.57 7.69
C ALA A 94 16.43 -33.09 7.88
N GLY A 95 17.51 -32.79 8.59
CA GLY A 95 17.87 -31.45 9.04
C GLY A 95 18.97 -30.76 8.22
N LEU A 96 19.54 -31.39 7.18
CA LEU A 96 20.69 -30.83 6.47
C LEU A 96 20.52 -29.37 6.02
N PRO A 97 19.39 -28.95 5.41
CA PRO A 97 19.20 -27.56 5.05
C PRO A 97 19.16 -26.61 6.26
N ILE A 98 18.50 -27.04 7.37
CA ILE A 98 18.41 -26.26 8.60
C ILE A 98 19.80 -26.11 9.25
N ILE A 99 20.57 -27.19 9.27
CA ILE A 99 21.93 -27.20 9.84
C ILE A 99 22.86 -26.26 9.04
N LEU A 100 22.73 -26.21 7.72
CA LEU A 100 23.51 -25.31 6.87
C LEU A 100 23.10 -23.84 7.09
N ASP A 101 21.80 -23.56 7.15
CA ASP A 101 21.27 -22.22 7.41
C ASP A 101 21.66 -21.76 8.84
N ALA A 102 21.60 -22.66 9.85
CA ALA A 102 22.07 -22.42 11.19
C ALA A 102 23.59 -22.12 11.25
N ALA A 103 24.41 -22.84 10.47
CA ALA A 103 25.84 -22.57 10.40
C ALA A 103 26.14 -21.20 9.77
N GLU A 104 25.39 -20.79 8.75
CA GLU A 104 25.49 -19.46 8.15
C GLU A 104 25.09 -18.38 9.15
N SER A 105 23.98 -18.54 9.86
CA SER A 105 23.50 -17.62 10.89
C SER A 105 24.50 -17.47 12.05
N LEU A 106 25.12 -18.58 12.48
CA LEU A 106 26.19 -18.57 13.50
C LEU A 106 27.40 -17.76 13.05
N VAL A 107 27.83 -17.91 11.78
CA VAL A 107 28.95 -17.14 11.22
C VAL A 107 28.62 -15.66 11.12
N ASN A 108 27.36 -15.32 10.82
CA ASN A 108 26.88 -13.94 10.79
C ASN A 108 26.67 -13.34 12.20
N GLY A 109 26.74 -14.16 13.26
CA GLY A 109 26.56 -13.73 14.65
C GLY A 109 25.09 -13.68 15.10
N GLU A 110 24.18 -14.31 14.37
CA GLU A 110 22.74 -14.36 14.63
C GLU A 110 22.39 -15.60 15.46
N LEU A 111 22.79 -15.59 16.75
CA LEU A 111 22.68 -16.74 17.66
C LEU A 111 21.22 -17.10 18.01
N LEU A 112 20.28 -16.18 17.89
CA LEU A 112 18.88 -16.35 18.27
C LEU A 112 17.96 -16.67 17.07
N GLU A 113 18.54 -17.01 15.93
CA GLU A 113 17.78 -17.43 14.74
C GLU A 113 17.09 -18.78 14.98
N SER A 114 15.94 -18.98 14.37
CA SER A 114 15.12 -20.20 14.54
C SER A 114 15.88 -21.47 14.18
N ASP A 115 16.64 -21.44 13.09
CA ASP A 115 17.39 -22.60 12.59
C ASP A 115 18.52 -23.00 13.55
N VAL A 116 19.19 -22.02 14.17
CA VAL A 116 20.21 -22.24 15.21
C VAL A 116 19.59 -22.89 16.44
N LEU A 117 18.46 -22.36 16.91
CA LEU A 117 17.79 -22.86 18.10
C LEU A 117 17.23 -24.27 17.91
N MET A 118 16.63 -24.57 16.76
CA MET A 118 16.13 -25.90 16.44
C MET A 118 17.25 -26.91 16.27
N THR A 119 18.36 -26.51 15.65
CA THR A 119 19.56 -27.34 15.55
C THR A 119 20.14 -27.63 16.94
N LEU A 120 20.23 -26.64 17.83
CA LEU A 120 20.67 -26.81 19.20
C LEU A 120 19.75 -27.75 19.99
N GLY A 121 18.42 -27.58 19.85
CA GLY A 121 17.42 -28.46 20.47
C GLY A 121 17.55 -29.91 20.01
N ALA A 122 17.75 -30.15 18.71
CA ALA A 122 17.94 -31.48 18.17
C ALA A 122 19.25 -32.13 18.63
N VAL A 123 20.36 -31.37 18.68
CA VAL A 123 21.64 -31.85 19.22
C VAL A 123 21.50 -32.19 20.70
N ALA A 124 20.85 -31.34 21.51
CA ALA A 124 20.61 -31.60 22.94
C ALA A 124 19.76 -32.86 23.14
N ALA A 125 18.67 -33.05 22.32
CA ALA A 125 17.86 -34.28 22.36
C ALA A 125 18.68 -35.53 21.99
N PHE A 126 19.58 -35.40 21.03
CA PHE A 126 20.48 -36.49 20.64
C PHE A 126 21.46 -36.87 21.77
N CYS A 127 22.02 -35.88 22.49
CA CYS A 127 22.92 -36.09 23.61
C CYS A 127 22.27 -36.84 24.78
N ILE A 128 20.98 -36.60 25.06
CA ILE A 128 20.23 -37.35 26.08
C ILE A 128 19.67 -38.69 25.61
N LYS A 129 20.07 -39.15 24.42
CA LYS A 129 19.65 -40.41 23.77
C LYS A 129 18.18 -40.45 23.33
N GLU A 130 17.52 -39.28 23.19
CA GLU A 130 16.18 -39.09 22.65
C GLU A 130 16.26 -38.95 21.11
N TYR A 131 16.85 -39.94 20.42
CA TYR A 131 17.11 -39.89 18.98
C TYR A 131 15.89 -39.62 18.10
N PRO A 132 14.70 -40.27 18.35
CA PRO A 132 13.50 -39.97 17.56
C PRO A 132 13.03 -38.53 17.72
N THR A 133 13.18 -37.95 18.93
CA THR A 133 12.81 -36.55 19.22
C THR A 133 13.70 -35.57 18.44
N ALA A 134 15.01 -35.87 18.31
CA ALA A 134 15.92 -35.03 17.52
C ALA A 134 15.50 -34.96 16.04
N ILE A 135 15.14 -36.10 15.45
CA ILE A 135 14.66 -36.15 14.05
C ILE A 135 13.31 -35.43 13.90
N PHE A 136 12.40 -35.67 14.86
CA PHE A 136 11.08 -35.03 14.88
C PHE A 136 11.18 -33.49 14.93
N ILE A 137 12.06 -32.93 15.77
CA ILE A 137 12.33 -31.49 15.83
C ILE A 137 12.70 -30.95 14.44
N MET A 138 13.60 -31.63 13.74
CA MET A 138 14.04 -31.20 12.41
C MET A 138 12.92 -31.30 11.37
N ILE A 139 12.14 -32.38 11.38
CA ILE A 139 11.02 -32.56 10.43
C ILE A 139 9.93 -31.49 10.66
N ILE A 140 9.50 -31.30 11.92
CA ILE A 140 8.42 -30.38 12.23
C ILE A 140 8.81 -28.93 11.92
N HIS A 141 10.07 -28.56 12.19
CA HIS A 141 10.58 -27.24 11.85
C HIS A 141 10.62 -27.03 10.32
N ARG A 142 11.01 -28.03 9.55
CA ARG A 142 10.92 -27.97 8.08
C ARG A 142 9.49 -27.78 7.59
N VAL A 143 8.54 -28.46 8.19
CA VAL A 143 7.11 -28.28 7.85
C VAL A 143 6.68 -26.84 8.19
N ALA A 144 7.11 -26.30 9.33
CA ALA A 144 6.81 -24.91 9.70
C ALA A 144 7.40 -23.90 8.71
N LEU A 145 8.68 -24.08 8.31
CA LEU A 145 9.33 -23.28 7.26
C LEU A 145 8.64 -23.42 5.90
N ALA A 146 8.11 -24.60 5.59
CA ALA A 146 7.34 -24.84 4.37
C ALA A 146 6.01 -24.07 4.36
N VAL A 147 5.31 -24.03 5.50
CA VAL A 147 4.08 -23.22 5.66
C VAL A 147 4.39 -21.73 5.49
N GLU A 148 5.49 -21.25 6.08
CA GLU A 148 5.95 -19.88 5.90
C GLU A 148 6.29 -19.58 4.43
N ALA A 149 7.05 -20.45 3.76
CA ALA A 149 7.39 -20.31 2.35
C ALA A 149 6.15 -20.32 1.45
N TYR A 150 5.15 -21.15 1.76
CA TYR A 150 3.86 -21.13 1.06
C TYR A 150 3.16 -19.79 1.21
N ALA A 151 3.10 -19.26 2.42
CA ALA A 151 2.52 -17.96 2.69
C ALA A 151 3.22 -16.83 1.91
N LEU A 152 4.56 -16.89 1.82
CA LEU A 152 5.36 -15.94 1.03
C LEU A 152 5.18 -16.13 -0.49
N SER A 153 4.98 -17.36 -0.96
CA SER A 153 4.74 -17.63 -2.38
C SER A 153 3.39 -17.09 -2.86
N GLU A 154 2.36 -17.15 -2.04
CA GLU A 154 1.07 -16.54 -2.34
C GLU A 154 1.20 -15.00 -2.43
N LYS A 155 2.03 -14.38 -1.58
CA LYS A 155 2.41 -12.96 -1.71
C LYS A 155 3.03 -12.66 -3.08
N GLN A 156 4.01 -13.46 -3.51
CA GLN A 156 4.70 -13.24 -4.79
C GLN A 156 3.75 -13.41 -5.98
N ARG A 157 2.94 -14.48 -5.97
CA ARG A 157 1.92 -14.74 -7.01
C ARG A 157 0.94 -13.56 -7.12
N TYR A 158 0.55 -12.98 -5.98
CA TYR A 158 -0.29 -11.80 -5.95
C TYR A 158 0.38 -10.57 -6.57
N LEU A 159 1.63 -10.28 -6.19
CA LEU A 159 2.40 -9.17 -6.76
C LEU A 159 2.66 -9.37 -8.26
N GLU A 160 2.86 -10.60 -8.72
CA GLU A 160 2.97 -10.94 -10.14
C GLU A 160 1.65 -10.68 -10.88
N GLY A 161 0.51 -11.02 -10.28
CA GLY A 161 -0.81 -10.71 -10.84
C GLY A 161 -1.03 -9.21 -11.04
N ILE A 162 -0.58 -8.39 -10.09
CA ILE A 162 -0.66 -6.93 -10.25
C ILE A 162 0.40 -6.43 -11.25
N ARG A 163 1.60 -6.99 -11.24
CA ARG A 163 2.65 -6.66 -12.24
C ARG A 163 2.21 -6.98 -13.66
N SER A 164 1.31 -7.95 -13.85
CA SER A 164 0.76 -8.24 -15.18
C SER A 164 -0.07 -7.09 -15.77
N VAL A 165 -0.44 -6.08 -14.98
CA VAL A 165 -1.08 -4.83 -15.49
C VAL A 165 -0.04 -3.92 -16.16
N LEU A 166 1.27 -4.04 -15.80
CA LEU A 166 2.32 -3.28 -16.47
C LEU A 166 2.35 -3.61 -17.98
N PRO A 167 2.53 -2.60 -18.83
CA PRO A 167 2.81 -2.82 -20.23
C PRO A 167 4.23 -3.33 -20.42
N ASP A 168 4.40 -4.34 -21.26
CA ASP A 168 5.69 -4.96 -21.55
C ASP A 168 6.47 -4.18 -22.61
N GLU A 169 5.77 -3.59 -23.58
CA GLU A 169 6.32 -2.88 -24.73
C GLU A 169 5.53 -1.59 -25.00
N ALA A 170 6.19 -0.63 -25.65
CA ALA A 170 5.61 0.58 -26.20
C ALA A 170 5.95 0.67 -27.70
N CYS A 171 4.97 1.03 -28.53
CA CYS A 171 5.16 1.28 -29.95
C CYS A 171 5.35 2.78 -30.18
N LEU A 172 6.60 3.20 -30.41
CA LEU A 172 7.00 4.59 -30.59
C LEU A 172 6.85 5.00 -32.06
N GLU A 173 6.28 6.16 -32.32
CA GLU A 173 6.26 6.77 -33.67
C GLU A 173 7.57 7.53 -33.87
N THR A 174 8.35 7.14 -34.89
CA THR A 174 9.61 7.78 -35.26
C THR A 174 9.55 8.35 -36.68
N ALA A 175 10.50 9.19 -37.05
CA ALA A 175 10.57 9.74 -38.40
C ALA A 175 10.75 8.67 -39.50
N GLU A 176 11.24 7.48 -39.13
CA GLU A 176 11.49 6.35 -40.05
C GLU A 176 10.38 5.29 -40.03
N GLY A 177 9.36 5.46 -39.18
CA GLY A 177 8.27 4.51 -39.00
C GLY A 177 7.94 4.24 -37.54
N THR A 178 7.52 3.03 -37.23
CA THR A 178 7.18 2.63 -35.86
C THR A 178 8.24 1.70 -35.28
N GLU A 179 8.67 1.96 -34.05
CA GLU A 179 9.67 1.14 -33.31
C GLU A 179 9.04 0.60 -32.03
N ARG A 180 9.23 -0.70 -31.75
CA ARG A 180 8.88 -1.30 -30.46
C ARG A 180 10.04 -1.18 -29.49
N THR A 181 9.79 -0.57 -28.34
CA THR A 181 10.77 -0.34 -27.28
C THR A 181 10.18 -0.66 -25.91
N GLN A 182 11.02 -0.69 -24.88
CA GLN A 182 10.53 -0.81 -23.50
C GLN A 182 9.95 0.54 -23.04
N PRO A 183 8.86 0.55 -22.24
CA PRO A 183 8.25 1.79 -21.76
C PRO A 183 9.22 2.74 -21.01
N GLN A 184 10.27 2.17 -20.35
CA GLN A 184 11.31 2.93 -19.65
C GLN A 184 12.20 3.78 -20.59
N ASN A 185 12.24 3.45 -21.88
CA ASN A 185 13.07 4.15 -22.87
C ASN A 185 12.30 5.26 -23.60
N VAL A 186 11.01 5.42 -23.32
CA VAL A 186 10.16 6.45 -23.94
C VAL A 186 10.25 7.75 -23.15
N ASN A 187 10.47 8.86 -23.83
CA ASN A 187 10.62 10.17 -23.20
C ASN A 187 9.29 10.95 -23.19
N VAL A 188 9.24 11.94 -22.30
CA VAL A 188 8.12 12.89 -22.27
C VAL A 188 8.09 13.69 -23.57
N GLY A 189 6.90 13.74 -24.20
CA GLY A 189 6.68 14.40 -25.49
C GLY A 189 6.69 13.46 -26.68
N ASP A 190 7.20 12.24 -26.55
CA ASP A 190 7.16 11.22 -27.60
C ASP A 190 5.72 10.81 -27.89
N ILE A 191 5.48 10.32 -29.11
CA ILE A 191 4.17 9.82 -29.53
C ILE A 191 4.20 8.29 -29.55
N VAL A 192 3.30 7.68 -28.80
CA VAL A 192 3.12 6.22 -28.77
C VAL A 192 1.80 5.84 -29.42
N ILE A 193 1.85 4.75 -30.18
CA ILE A 193 0.68 4.19 -30.88
C ILE A 193 0.19 3.00 -30.05
N VAL A 194 -1.11 2.98 -29.77
CA VAL A 194 -1.74 1.91 -28.99
C VAL A 194 -2.88 1.30 -29.83
N SER A 195 -2.69 0.04 -30.26
CA SER A 195 -3.67 -0.70 -31.05
C SER A 195 -4.74 -1.35 -30.17
N PRO A 196 -5.88 -1.76 -30.73
CA PRO A 196 -6.88 -2.54 -30.00
C PRO A 196 -6.30 -3.81 -29.38
N GLY A 197 -6.61 -4.05 -28.10
CA GLY A 197 -6.08 -5.15 -27.30
C GLY A 197 -4.75 -4.87 -26.63
N GLU A 198 -4.05 -3.78 -26.96
CA GLU A 198 -2.80 -3.39 -26.32
C GLU A 198 -3.05 -2.54 -25.05
N LYS A 199 -2.11 -2.62 -24.11
CA LYS A 199 -2.12 -1.77 -22.93
C LYS A 199 -1.52 -0.41 -23.25
N VAL A 200 -2.10 0.65 -22.68
CA VAL A 200 -1.52 1.99 -22.72
C VAL A 200 -0.19 1.98 -21.95
N PRO A 201 0.96 2.25 -22.62
CA PRO A 201 2.28 2.07 -21.99
C PRO A 201 2.63 3.16 -20.98
N LEU A 202 2.25 4.40 -21.24
CA LEU A 202 2.54 5.57 -20.41
C LEU A 202 1.34 6.50 -20.35
N ASP A 203 1.29 7.35 -19.31
CA ASP A 203 0.27 8.38 -19.19
C ASP A 203 0.49 9.47 -20.24
N GLY A 204 -0.55 9.87 -20.94
CA GLY A 204 -0.45 10.89 -21.96
C GLY A 204 -1.80 11.43 -22.43
N VAL A 205 -1.75 12.34 -23.40
CA VAL A 205 -2.93 12.93 -24.05
C VAL A 205 -3.13 12.28 -25.42
N VAL A 206 -4.34 11.84 -25.70
CA VAL A 206 -4.73 11.34 -27.02
C VAL A 206 -4.63 12.48 -28.02
N MET A 207 -3.82 12.30 -29.07
CA MET A 207 -3.63 13.27 -30.15
C MET A 207 -4.56 12.97 -31.33
N GLU A 208 -4.69 11.68 -31.65
CA GLU A 208 -5.50 11.19 -32.77
C GLU A 208 -6.26 9.93 -32.37
N GLY A 209 -7.46 9.78 -32.91
CA GLY A 209 -8.31 8.60 -32.72
C GLY A 209 -9.38 8.78 -31.67
N ILE A 210 -10.42 7.95 -31.77
CA ILE A 210 -11.49 7.80 -30.79
C ILE A 210 -11.59 6.32 -30.46
N SER A 211 -11.48 5.98 -29.17
CA SER A 211 -11.55 4.61 -28.70
C SER A 211 -12.21 4.48 -27.34
N ALA A 212 -12.45 3.24 -26.92
CA ALA A 212 -12.87 2.91 -25.57
C ALA A 212 -11.69 2.25 -24.82
N LEU A 213 -11.39 2.73 -23.63
CA LEU A 213 -10.38 2.15 -22.75
C LEU A 213 -11.04 1.34 -21.64
N ASP A 214 -10.62 0.08 -21.48
CA ASP A 214 -10.95 -0.71 -20.30
C ASP A 214 -10.05 -0.28 -19.14
N THR A 215 -10.65 0.32 -18.14
CA THR A 215 -9.98 0.79 -16.92
C THR A 215 -10.05 -0.23 -15.78
N SER A 216 -10.76 -1.35 -15.99
CA SER A 216 -11.01 -2.35 -14.94
C SER A 216 -9.77 -2.91 -14.26
N PRO A 217 -8.59 -3.05 -14.91
CA PRO A 217 -7.39 -3.52 -14.25
C PRO A 217 -6.91 -2.60 -13.12
N LEU A 218 -7.25 -1.32 -13.18
CA LEU A 218 -6.86 -0.32 -12.17
C LEU A 218 -8.01 0.11 -11.27
N THR A 219 -9.23 0.25 -11.83
CA THR A 219 -10.38 0.78 -11.10
C THR A 219 -11.32 -0.29 -10.59
N ALA A 220 -11.28 -1.50 -11.15
CA ALA A 220 -12.31 -2.52 -10.99
C ALA A 220 -13.72 -2.05 -11.45
N GLU A 221 -13.80 -1.03 -12.29
CA GLU A 221 -15.03 -0.59 -12.94
C GLU A 221 -15.20 -1.34 -14.27
N THR A 222 -16.40 -1.87 -14.53
CA THR A 222 -16.66 -2.67 -15.73
C THR A 222 -17.02 -1.84 -16.95
N ALA A 223 -17.41 -0.58 -16.77
CA ALA A 223 -17.78 0.30 -17.85
C ALA A 223 -16.53 0.88 -18.55
N PRO A 224 -16.33 0.65 -19.85
CA PRO A 224 -15.22 1.25 -20.59
C PRO A 224 -15.35 2.78 -20.65
N ARG A 225 -14.23 3.47 -20.60
CA ARG A 225 -14.16 4.93 -20.72
C ARG A 225 -13.86 5.33 -22.15
N THR A 226 -14.74 6.09 -22.79
CA THR A 226 -14.49 6.66 -24.11
C THR A 226 -13.43 7.75 -24.05
N VAL A 227 -12.46 7.72 -24.95
CA VAL A 227 -11.40 8.71 -25.13
C VAL A 227 -11.35 9.20 -26.57
N ALA A 228 -11.11 10.49 -26.73
CA ALA A 228 -10.96 11.17 -28.01
C ALA A 228 -9.77 12.13 -27.93
N ALA A 229 -9.43 12.81 -29.04
CA ALA A 229 -8.38 13.82 -29.04
C ALA A 229 -8.58 14.85 -27.90
N GLY A 230 -7.51 15.12 -27.15
CA GLY A 230 -7.52 15.93 -25.94
C GLY A 230 -7.86 15.18 -24.63
N SER A 231 -8.32 13.93 -24.70
CA SER A 231 -8.56 13.11 -23.49
C SER A 231 -7.27 12.55 -22.91
N ILE A 232 -7.22 12.40 -21.58
CA ILE A 232 -6.11 11.75 -20.91
C ILE A 232 -6.27 10.22 -21.01
N ALA A 233 -5.27 9.55 -21.56
CA ALA A 233 -5.12 8.11 -21.55
C ALA A 233 -4.13 7.72 -20.43
N VAL A 234 -4.53 6.76 -19.58
CA VAL A 234 -3.79 6.36 -18.39
C VAL A 234 -3.10 5.02 -18.64
N SER A 235 -1.83 4.93 -18.23
CA SER A 235 -1.03 3.70 -18.34
C SER A 235 -1.68 2.52 -17.61
N GLY A 236 -1.56 1.31 -18.20
CA GLY A 236 -2.16 0.08 -17.69
C GLY A 236 -3.62 -0.16 -18.09
N CYS A 237 -4.33 0.81 -18.66
CA CYS A 237 -5.64 0.59 -19.29
C CYS A 237 -5.48 -0.17 -20.60
N ILE A 238 -6.49 -0.94 -21.00
CA ILE A 238 -6.47 -1.71 -22.26
C ILE A 238 -7.29 -0.97 -23.32
N ASN A 239 -6.71 -0.73 -24.48
CA ASN A 239 -7.41 -0.15 -25.61
C ASN A 239 -8.32 -1.18 -26.26
N LEU A 240 -9.61 -0.86 -26.48
CA LEU A 240 -10.61 -1.84 -26.93
C LEU A 240 -10.97 -1.76 -28.41
N THR A 241 -11.14 -0.56 -28.98
CA THR A 241 -11.83 -0.42 -30.27
C THR A 241 -10.92 0.03 -31.41
N ASN A 242 -10.37 1.22 -31.37
CA ASN A 242 -9.58 1.78 -32.47
C ASN A 242 -8.17 2.12 -32.01
N THR A 243 -7.24 2.17 -32.94
CA THR A 243 -5.88 2.65 -32.69
C THR A 243 -5.91 4.12 -32.30
N ILE A 244 -5.19 4.46 -31.25
CA ILE A 244 -5.02 5.83 -30.76
C ILE A 244 -3.55 6.20 -30.73
N LYS A 245 -3.25 7.49 -30.99
CA LYS A 245 -1.93 8.07 -30.79
C LYS A 245 -1.93 8.92 -29.52
N ILE A 246 -0.96 8.68 -28.66
CA ILE A 246 -0.87 9.31 -27.34
C ILE A 246 0.45 10.04 -27.25
N ARG A 247 0.43 11.34 -26.91
CA ARG A 247 1.64 12.10 -26.53
C ARG A 247 1.93 11.88 -25.06
N VAL A 248 3.09 11.34 -24.75
CA VAL A 248 3.53 11.02 -23.40
C VAL A 248 3.70 12.28 -22.57
N MET A 249 3.11 12.31 -21.37
CA MET A 249 3.16 13.44 -20.42
C MET A 249 4.12 13.21 -19.26
N ARG A 250 4.43 11.96 -18.94
CA ARG A 250 5.22 11.58 -17.77
C ARG A 250 6.16 10.43 -18.09
N PRO A 251 7.35 10.38 -17.44
CA PRO A 251 8.24 9.24 -17.57
C PRO A 251 7.62 7.99 -16.93
N PHE A 252 8.17 6.82 -17.24
CA PHE A 252 7.63 5.53 -16.79
C PHE A 252 7.54 5.42 -15.26
N GLU A 253 8.55 5.92 -14.53
CA GLU A 253 8.62 5.87 -13.06
C GLU A 253 7.54 6.72 -12.37
N GLU A 254 6.99 7.71 -13.08
CA GLU A 254 5.89 8.56 -12.61
C GLU A 254 4.54 8.16 -13.19
N SER A 255 4.50 7.10 -14.02
CA SER A 255 3.25 6.63 -14.62
C SER A 255 2.28 6.11 -13.55
N THR A 256 0.98 6.24 -13.83
CA THR A 256 -0.08 5.84 -12.89
C THR A 256 0.02 4.39 -12.50
N VAL A 257 0.26 3.48 -13.44
CA VAL A 257 0.38 2.05 -13.16
C VAL A 257 1.62 1.73 -12.32
N TYR A 258 2.76 2.37 -12.62
CA TYR A 258 3.99 2.18 -11.84
C TYR A 258 3.83 2.73 -10.41
N SER A 259 3.25 3.92 -10.25
CA SER A 259 2.95 4.52 -8.94
C SER A 259 2.01 3.65 -8.11
N ALA A 260 0.94 3.12 -8.72
CA ALA A 260 0.02 2.20 -8.07
C ALA A 260 0.71 0.91 -7.58
N LEU A 261 1.57 0.32 -8.40
CA LEU A 261 2.37 -0.85 -8.01
C LEU A 261 3.34 -0.54 -6.89
N ASN A 262 3.97 0.63 -6.95
CA ASN A 262 4.91 1.06 -5.93
C ASN A 262 4.22 1.30 -4.57
N MET A 263 2.95 1.72 -4.55
CA MET A 263 2.16 1.83 -3.32
C MET A 263 1.96 0.48 -2.62
N ILE A 264 1.75 -0.60 -3.37
CA ILE A 264 1.54 -1.94 -2.81
C ILE A 264 2.87 -2.62 -2.45
N SER A 265 3.96 -2.27 -3.16
CA SER A 265 5.28 -2.80 -2.85
C SER A 265 5.67 -2.49 -1.41
N THR A 266 6.04 -3.50 -0.66
CA THR A 266 6.47 -3.37 0.74
C THR A 266 7.99 -3.22 0.88
N GLU A 267 8.72 -3.34 -0.23
CA GLU A 267 10.18 -3.19 -0.22
C GLU A 267 10.56 -1.76 0.14
N GLY A 268 11.40 -1.61 1.16
CA GLY A 268 11.86 -0.29 1.63
C GLY A 268 10.87 0.52 2.45
N LYS A 269 9.61 0.07 2.63
CA LYS A 269 8.60 0.81 3.39
C LYS A 269 8.66 0.53 4.89
N LYS A 270 8.21 1.51 5.68
CA LYS A 270 8.11 1.39 7.13
C LYS A 270 7.06 0.34 7.50
N ARG A 271 7.39 -0.52 8.48
CA ARG A 271 6.44 -1.47 9.06
C ARG A 271 5.35 -0.74 9.83
N SER A 272 4.14 -1.28 9.82
CA SER A 272 3.03 -0.81 10.64
C SER A 272 3.36 -0.95 12.14
N ASP A 273 2.63 -0.24 13.00
CA ASP A 273 2.89 -0.31 14.45
C ASP A 273 2.55 -1.70 15.00
N THR A 274 1.51 -2.35 14.47
CA THR A 274 1.16 -3.73 14.82
C THR A 274 2.26 -4.71 14.40
N GLU A 275 2.86 -4.54 13.22
CA GLU A 275 4.01 -5.34 12.80
C GLU A 275 5.23 -5.12 13.70
N LYS A 276 5.54 -3.86 14.05
CA LYS A 276 6.63 -3.54 15.00
C LYS A 276 6.40 -4.20 16.36
N GLN A 277 5.16 -4.20 16.86
CA GLN A 277 4.79 -4.86 18.11
C GLN A 277 5.00 -6.38 18.01
N ALA A 278 4.60 -7.03 16.93
CA ALA A 278 4.79 -8.46 16.72
C ALA A 278 6.28 -8.84 16.68
N PHE A 279 7.08 -8.11 15.90
CA PHE A 279 8.53 -8.33 15.83
C PHE A 279 9.23 -7.98 17.15
N GLY A 280 8.80 -6.92 17.85
CA GLY A 280 9.31 -6.55 19.16
C GLY A 280 9.02 -7.62 20.21
N ALA A 281 7.80 -8.17 20.21
CA ALA A 281 7.42 -9.29 21.07
C ALA A 281 8.27 -10.53 20.78
N ALA A 282 8.41 -10.92 19.51
CA ALA A 282 9.25 -12.06 19.12
C ALA A 282 10.70 -11.87 19.57
N ARG A 283 11.28 -10.68 19.37
CA ARG A 283 12.65 -10.34 19.76
C ARG A 283 12.87 -10.39 21.29
N LEU A 284 11.85 -10.07 22.08
CA LEU A 284 11.91 -10.10 23.54
C LEU A 284 11.67 -11.52 24.10
N ILE A 285 10.70 -12.23 23.53
CA ILE A 285 10.27 -13.55 24.02
C ILE A 285 11.36 -14.59 23.81
N THR A 286 12.04 -14.62 22.67
CA THR A 286 13.06 -15.61 22.36
C THR A 286 14.16 -15.68 23.43
N PRO A 287 14.88 -14.59 23.78
CA PRO A 287 15.91 -14.66 24.81
C PRO A 287 15.34 -14.91 26.22
N LEU A 288 14.13 -14.40 26.51
CA LEU A 288 13.47 -14.64 27.79
C LEU A 288 13.14 -16.12 28.00
N VAL A 289 12.56 -16.78 26.99
CA VAL A 289 12.22 -18.21 27.04
C VAL A 289 13.47 -19.07 27.14
N LEU A 290 14.56 -18.72 26.44
CA LEU A 290 15.84 -19.39 26.57
C LEU A 290 16.42 -19.27 27.95
N LEU A 291 16.40 -18.08 28.54
CA LEU A 291 16.86 -17.86 29.91
C LEU A 291 16.04 -18.70 30.91
N LEU A 292 14.72 -18.69 30.78
CA LEU A 292 13.84 -19.53 31.61
C LEU A 292 14.13 -21.02 31.43
N GLY A 293 14.38 -21.46 30.17
CA GLY A 293 14.79 -22.83 29.88
C GLY A 293 16.10 -23.23 30.57
N ILE A 294 17.10 -22.37 30.51
CA ILE A 294 18.39 -22.58 31.21
C ILE A 294 18.17 -22.67 32.72
N LEU A 295 17.42 -21.73 33.30
CA LEU A 295 17.10 -21.75 34.75
C LEU A 295 16.36 -23.02 35.14
N LEU A 296 15.42 -23.48 34.28
CA LEU A 296 14.67 -24.71 34.50
C LEU A 296 15.54 -25.96 34.43
N VAL A 297 16.59 -25.99 33.62
CA VAL A 297 17.55 -27.10 33.54
C VAL A 297 18.48 -27.13 34.75
N VAL A 298 18.83 -25.96 35.31
CA VAL A 298 19.89 -25.88 36.36
C VAL A 298 19.30 -25.88 37.77
N ILE A 299 18.31 -25.03 38.07
CA ILE A 299 17.85 -24.79 39.45
C ILE A 299 17.14 -26.02 40.05
N PRO A 300 16.14 -26.65 39.40
CA PRO A 300 15.44 -27.75 40.06
C PRO A 300 16.28 -29.01 40.32
N PRO A 301 17.18 -29.48 39.40
CA PRO A 301 18.04 -30.62 39.70
C PRO A 301 19.02 -30.35 40.84
N LEU A 302 19.53 -29.11 40.93
CA LEU A 302 20.41 -28.70 42.05
C LEU A 302 19.65 -28.70 43.38
N ALA A 303 18.39 -28.26 43.38
CA ALA A 303 17.55 -28.21 44.58
C ALA A 303 17.05 -29.60 45.01
N SER A 304 16.75 -30.50 44.04
CA SER A 304 16.23 -31.84 44.27
C SER A 304 17.31 -32.92 44.43
N GLY A 305 18.56 -32.59 44.16
CA GLY A 305 19.68 -33.53 44.24
C GLY A 305 19.75 -34.55 43.10
N GLY A 306 19.08 -34.32 41.95
CA GLY A 306 19.11 -35.23 40.81
C GLY A 306 18.04 -34.98 39.74
N GLY A 307 17.84 -35.98 38.86
CA GLY A 307 16.83 -35.91 37.81
C GLY A 307 17.21 -35.07 36.58
N TRP A 308 18.50 -34.85 36.33
CA TRP A 308 19.03 -34.01 35.24
C TRP A 308 18.39 -34.29 33.86
N THR A 309 18.22 -35.56 33.50
CA THR A 309 17.69 -35.95 32.19
C THR A 309 16.28 -35.41 31.95
N GLU A 310 15.44 -35.45 32.99
CA GLU A 310 14.06 -34.96 32.89
C GLU A 310 14.02 -33.42 32.75
N TRP A 311 14.86 -32.72 33.52
CA TRP A 311 14.92 -31.27 33.46
C TRP A 311 15.57 -30.78 32.15
N ILE A 312 16.57 -31.50 31.64
CA ILE A 312 17.14 -31.24 30.31
C ILE A 312 16.08 -31.43 29.22
N ARG A 313 15.24 -32.49 29.30
CA ARG A 313 14.12 -32.70 28.36
C ARG A 313 13.16 -31.51 28.36
N ARG A 314 12.79 -30.97 29.55
CA ARG A 314 11.98 -29.75 29.66
C ARG A 314 12.69 -28.52 29.09
N GLY A 315 13.99 -28.39 29.31
CA GLY A 315 14.79 -27.32 28.71
C GLY A 315 14.83 -27.36 27.18
N ILE A 316 14.94 -28.55 26.59
CA ILE A 316 14.85 -28.72 25.14
C ILE A 316 13.47 -28.24 24.60
N LEU A 317 12.37 -28.54 25.31
CA LEU A 317 11.05 -28.03 24.96
C LEU A 317 11.03 -26.51 24.97
N PHE A 318 11.67 -25.85 25.95
CA PHE A 318 11.77 -24.39 25.99
C PHE A 318 12.60 -23.83 24.82
N ILE A 319 13.70 -24.48 24.45
CA ILE A 319 14.49 -24.10 23.26
C ILE A 319 13.61 -24.19 22.01
N CYS A 320 12.90 -25.29 21.80
CA CYS A 320 12.02 -25.47 20.65
C CYS A 320 10.86 -24.47 20.62
N LEU A 321 10.26 -24.15 21.75
CA LEU A 321 9.18 -23.16 21.87
C LEU A 321 9.70 -21.71 21.89
N SER A 322 10.99 -21.43 21.97
CA SER A 322 11.53 -20.06 21.94
C SER A 322 11.34 -19.38 20.58
N CYS A 323 11.30 -20.15 19.51
CA CYS A 323 11.03 -19.65 18.16
C CYS A 323 9.59 -19.12 18.03
N SER A 324 9.41 -17.97 17.38
CA SER A 324 8.11 -17.28 17.24
C SER A 324 7.69 -17.11 15.76
N LEU A 325 7.83 -18.16 14.94
CA LEU A 325 7.47 -18.14 13.50
C LEU A 325 6.02 -17.70 13.25
N SER A 326 5.09 -18.09 14.12
CA SER A 326 3.69 -17.69 13.99
C SER A 326 3.47 -16.16 14.05
N LEU A 327 4.26 -15.43 14.84
CA LEU A 327 4.19 -13.97 14.93
C LEU A 327 4.85 -13.28 13.73
N THR A 328 6.06 -13.75 13.37
CA THR A 328 6.88 -13.09 12.34
C THR A 328 6.37 -13.33 10.92
N ALA A 329 5.68 -14.44 10.68
CA ALA A 329 5.10 -14.78 9.39
C ALA A 329 3.66 -14.27 9.22
N SER A 330 2.76 -14.51 10.20
CA SER A 330 1.32 -14.29 10.00
C SER A 330 0.92 -12.81 10.02
N VAL A 331 1.57 -11.97 10.82
CA VAL A 331 1.18 -10.55 10.95
C VAL A 331 1.51 -9.75 9.68
N PRO A 332 2.74 -9.78 9.13
CA PRO A 332 3.01 -9.14 7.83
C PRO A 332 2.17 -9.71 6.70
N LEU A 333 1.90 -11.03 6.72
CA LEU A 333 1.04 -11.66 5.73
C LEU A 333 -0.39 -11.08 5.75
N ALA A 334 -0.96 -10.84 6.94
CA ALA A 334 -2.29 -10.24 7.05
C ALA A 334 -2.36 -8.84 6.39
N PHE A 335 -1.36 -8.00 6.62
CA PHE A 335 -1.28 -6.69 5.96
C PHE A 335 -1.12 -6.80 4.45
N LEU A 336 -0.29 -7.72 3.97
CA LEU A 336 -0.08 -7.95 2.55
C LEU A 336 -1.35 -8.45 1.84
N CYS A 337 -2.04 -9.42 2.45
CA CYS A 337 -3.32 -9.90 1.94
C CYS A 337 -4.37 -8.79 1.93
N GLY A 338 -4.35 -7.92 2.94
CA GLY A 338 -5.23 -6.76 3.00
C GLY A 338 -4.96 -5.73 1.92
N LEU A 339 -3.69 -5.40 1.66
CA LEU A 339 -3.28 -4.53 0.54
C LEU A 339 -3.78 -5.11 -0.79
N GLY A 340 -3.63 -6.42 -0.92
CA GLY A 340 -4.09 -7.15 -2.06
C GLY A 340 -5.60 -7.14 -2.25
N SER A 341 -6.32 -7.36 -1.19
CA SER A 341 -7.78 -7.28 -1.22
C SER A 341 -8.26 -5.89 -1.60
N ALA A 342 -7.68 -4.84 -1.03
CA ALA A 342 -8.00 -3.45 -1.36
C ALA A 342 -7.76 -3.13 -2.83
N ALA A 343 -6.60 -3.55 -3.38
CA ALA A 343 -6.25 -3.29 -4.76
C ALA A 343 -7.18 -3.95 -5.79
N ARG A 344 -7.77 -5.11 -5.47
CA ARG A 344 -8.81 -5.75 -6.31
C ARG A 344 -10.06 -4.87 -6.49
N TRP A 345 -10.26 -3.93 -5.58
CA TRP A 345 -11.34 -2.94 -5.63
C TRP A 345 -10.87 -1.57 -6.12
N GLY A 346 -9.67 -1.48 -6.71
CA GLY A 346 -9.10 -0.22 -7.17
C GLY A 346 -8.71 0.73 -6.03
N ILE A 347 -8.46 0.19 -4.83
CA ILE A 347 -8.03 0.94 -3.65
C ILE A 347 -6.56 0.59 -3.39
N PHE A 348 -5.66 1.54 -3.56
CA PHE A 348 -4.23 1.37 -3.38
C PHE A 348 -3.77 2.11 -2.12
N ALA A 349 -3.13 1.40 -1.21
CA ALA A 349 -2.61 1.98 0.02
C ALA A 349 -1.08 1.90 0.07
N ASN A 350 -0.44 2.94 0.59
CA ASN A 350 1.01 3.07 0.67
C ASN A 350 1.60 2.20 1.80
N GLY A 351 1.48 0.87 1.62
CA GLY A 351 1.96 -0.13 2.57
C GLY A 351 1.04 -0.35 3.79
N GLY A 352 1.46 -1.27 4.67
CA GLY A 352 0.69 -1.66 5.85
C GLY A 352 0.45 -0.52 6.84
N VAL A 353 1.35 0.47 6.90
CA VAL A 353 1.20 1.66 7.77
C VAL A 353 -0.06 2.43 7.44
N SER A 354 -0.31 2.70 6.15
CA SER A 354 -1.48 3.48 5.70
C SER A 354 -2.78 2.73 5.96
N LEU A 355 -2.81 1.39 5.73
CA LEU A 355 -3.95 0.56 6.13
C LEU A 355 -4.19 0.59 7.65
N GLU A 356 -3.13 0.50 8.46
CA GLU A 356 -3.28 0.54 9.91
C GLU A 356 -3.81 1.90 10.38
N LYS A 357 -3.28 3.01 9.89
CA LYS A 357 -3.77 4.36 10.18
C LYS A 357 -5.25 4.50 9.77
N LEU A 358 -5.60 4.05 8.55
CA LEU A 358 -6.99 4.07 8.07
C LEU A 358 -7.92 3.25 8.98
N SER A 359 -7.47 2.10 9.48
CA SER A 359 -8.26 1.27 10.39
C SER A 359 -8.65 1.97 11.69
N ARG A 360 -7.86 2.96 12.12
CA ARG A 360 -8.07 3.79 13.32
C ARG A 360 -8.85 5.08 13.03
N ALA A 361 -9.23 5.32 11.76
CA ALA A 361 -9.91 6.54 11.39
C ALA A 361 -11.31 6.61 12.01
N GLU A 362 -11.54 7.65 12.80
CA GLU A 362 -12.82 7.98 13.43
C GLU A 362 -13.37 9.30 12.91
N THR A 363 -12.52 10.15 12.34
CA THR A 363 -12.92 11.41 11.70
C THR A 363 -12.57 11.36 10.22
N PHE A 364 -13.57 11.60 9.37
CA PHE A 364 -13.38 11.76 7.93
C PHE A 364 -13.71 13.18 7.53
N VAL A 365 -12.74 13.85 6.93
CA VAL A 365 -12.89 15.20 6.36
C VAL A 365 -12.95 15.06 4.85
N PHE A 366 -13.96 15.61 4.24
CA PHE A 366 -14.17 15.58 2.80
C PHE A 366 -14.04 16.96 2.21
N GLU A 367 -13.24 17.12 1.17
CA GLU A 367 -13.43 18.23 0.25
C GLU A 367 -14.74 18.02 -0.52
N LYS A 368 -15.49 19.09 -0.76
CA LYS A 368 -16.74 18.97 -1.51
C LYS A 368 -16.48 18.63 -2.97
N THR A 369 -15.72 19.51 -3.65
CA THR A 369 -15.56 19.45 -5.11
C THR A 369 -14.68 18.28 -5.54
N GLY A 370 -15.23 17.38 -6.35
CA GLY A 370 -14.54 16.21 -6.87
C GLY A 370 -14.45 15.02 -5.91
N ALA A 371 -14.52 15.23 -4.57
CA ALA A 371 -14.57 14.12 -3.61
C ALA A 371 -16.03 13.67 -3.35
N VAL A 372 -16.90 14.58 -2.96
CA VAL A 372 -18.32 14.31 -2.71
C VAL A 372 -19.18 14.57 -3.95
N THR A 373 -18.74 15.51 -4.79
CA THR A 373 -19.38 15.90 -6.04
C THR A 373 -18.54 15.41 -7.23
N GLU A 374 -19.12 15.45 -8.44
CA GLU A 374 -18.42 15.01 -9.66
C GLU A 374 -17.31 15.97 -10.11
N GLY A 375 -17.23 17.18 -9.51
CA GLY A 375 -16.30 18.24 -9.91
C GLY A 375 -16.61 18.77 -11.31
N ARG A 376 -17.84 18.58 -11.76
CA ARG A 376 -18.36 19.09 -13.03
C ARG A 376 -19.57 19.94 -12.75
N PHE A 377 -19.46 21.19 -13.14
CA PHE A 377 -20.59 22.08 -13.09
C PHE A 377 -21.60 21.72 -14.18
N THR A 378 -22.88 21.82 -13.85
CA THR A 378 -24.00 21.74 -14.78
C THR A 378 -24.87 22.95 -14.62
N VAL A 379 -25.34 23.51 -15.72
CA VAL A 379 -26.34 24.58 -15.71
C VAL A 379 -27.67 23.99 -15.25
N VAL A 380 -28.26 24.57 -14.22
CA VAL A 380 -29.54 24.12 -13.63
C VAL A 380 -30.66 25.07 -13.97
N ASP A 381 -30.35 26.36 -14.03
CA ASP A 381 -31.36 27.41 -14.27
C ASP A 381 -30.69 28.59 -14.97
N VAL A 382 -31.44 29.24 -15.87
CA VAL A 382 -31.02 30.43 -16.61
C VAL A 382 -32.10 31.47 -16.40
N VAL A 383 -31.80 32.54 -15.72
CA VAL A 383 -32.73 33.61 -15.48
C VAL A 383 -32.32 34.84 -16.27
N SER A 384 -33.13 35.23 -17.25
CA SER A 384 -32.90 36.38 -18.13
C SER A 384 -33.93 37.48 -17.88
N GLU A 385 -33.48 38.73 -17.85
CA GLU A 385 -34.37 39.89 -17.67
C GLU A 385 -34.74 40.58 -19.00
N LYS A 386 -33.86 40.56 -20.00
CA LYS A 386 -33.98 41.40 -21.19
C LYS A 386 -33.90 40.66 -22.52
N MET A 387 -33.62 39.39 -22.52
CA MET A 387 -33.47 38.56 -23.73
C MET A 387 -34.03 37.15 -23.49
N SER A 388 -33.95 36.26 -24.44
CA SER A 388 -34.28 34.84 -24.19
C SER A 388 -33.20 34.16 -23.34
N GLU A 389 -33.58 33.13 -22.56
CA GLU A 389 -32.66 32.30 -21.80
C GLU A 389 -31.60 31.68 -22.65
N GLU A 390 -31.97 31.22 -23.87
CA GLU A 390 -31.07 30.66 -24.88
C GLU A 390 -30.02 31.68 -25.37
N GLU A 391 -30.43 32.95 -25.55
CA GLU A 391 -29.53 34.03 -26.00
C GLU A 391 -28.57 34.41 -24.86
N LEU A 392 -29.04 34.46 -23.62
CA LEU A 392 -28.20 34.72 -22.43
C LEU A 392 -27.13 33.63 -22.27
N LEU A 393 -27.53 32.34 -22.36
CA LEU A 393 -26.61 31.21 -22.26
C LEU A 393 -25.61 31.19 -23.41
N PHE A 394 -26.04 31.52 -24.63
CA PHE A 394 -25.16 31.61 -25.80
C PHE A 394 -24.10 32.70 -25.64
N LEU A 395 -24.48 33.89 -25.17
CA LEU A 395 -23.54 34.99 -24.94
C LEU A 395 -22.52 34.61 -23.83
N ALA A 396 -22.99 33.99 -22.75
CA ALA A 396 -22.11 33.53 -21.67
C ALA A 396 -21.13 32.44 -22.15
N ALA A 397 -21.61 31.46 -22.92
CA ALA A 397 -20.77 30.40 -23.45
C ALA A 397 -19.76 30.90 -24.49
N ALA A 398 -20.14 31.88 -25.30
CA ALA A 398 -19.27 32.53 -26.29
C ALA A 398 -18.18 33.38 -25.63
N ALA A 399 -18.49 34.15 -24.59
CA ALA A 399 -17.50 34.91 -23.83
C ALA A 399 -16.43 34.00 -23.20
N GLU A 400 -16.85 32.85 -22.72
CA GLU A 400 -16.01 31.82 -22.08
C GLU A 400 -15.40 30.80 -23.08
N SER A 401 -15.43 31.11 -24.40
CA SER A 401 -15.00 30.16 -25.46
C SER A 401 -13.53 29.73 -25.33
N ARG A 402 -12.64 30.61 -24.88
CA ARG A 402 -11.21 30.34 -24.70
C ARG A 402 -10.80 29.95 -23.29
N SER A 403 -11.73 30.03 -22.34
CA SER A 403 -11.46 29.68 -20.94
C SER A 403 -11.43 28.16 -20.74
N ASN A 404 -10.42 27.66 -20.05
CA ASN A 404 -10.34 26.26 -19.61
C ASN A 404 -11.00 26.02 -18.24
N HIS A 405 -11.66 27.01 -17.69
CA HIS A 405 -12.32 26.88 -16.39
C HIS A 405 -13.48 25.87 -16.46
N PRO A 406 -13.72 25.04 -15.40
CA PRO A 406 -14.82 24.08 -15.37
C PRO A 406 -16.21 24.70 -15.59
N ILE A 407 -16.41 25.94 -15.18
CA ILE A 407 -17.63 26.72 -15.42
C ILE A 407 -17.80 27.01 -16.90
N ALA A 408 -16.74 27.45 -17.57
CA ALA A 408 -16.72 27.68 -19.01
C ALA A 408 -17.12 26.43 -19.80
N GLN A 409 -16.58 25.28 -19.42
CA GLN A 409 -16.94 24.01 -20.02
C GLN A 409 -18.43 23.67 -19.80
N ALA A 410 -18.97 23.94 -18.62
CA ALA A 410 -20.37 23.70 -18.31
C ALA A 410 -21.30 24.59 -19.15
N LEU A 411 -20.96 25.87 -19.30
CA LEU A 411 -21.71 26.81 -20.15
C LEU A 411 -21.71 26.37 -21.61
N ARG A 412 -20.54 25.98 -22.14
CA ARG A 412 -20.43 25.49 -23.53
C ARG A 412 -21.20 24.21 -23.76
N LEU A 413 -21.18 23.26 -22.82
CA LEU A 413 -21.93 21.99 -22.93
C LEU A 413 -23.46 22.19 -22.84
N ALA A 414 -23.90 23.19 -22.09
CA ALA A 414 -25.33 23.49 -21.97
C ALA A 414 -25.88 24.30 -23.14
N CYS A 415 -25.02 24.97 -23.91
CA CYS A 415 -25.42 25.75 -25.06
C CYS A 415 -25.73 24.84 -26.26
N GLU A 416 -26.99 24.77 -26.68
CA GLU A 416 -27.41 23.97 -27.84
C GLU A 416 -27.10 24.62 -29.20
N ARG A 417 -26.80 25.94 -29.20
CA ARG A 417 -26.47 26.68 -30.44
C ARG A 417 -24.98 26.47 -30.76
N GLU A 418 -24.66 26.42 -32.07
CA GLU A 418 -23.28 26.47 -32.55
C GLU A 418 -22.63 27.78 -32.06
N LEU A 419 -21.53 27.60 -31.33
CA LEU A 419 -20.74 28.75 -30.83
C LEU A 419 -20.06 29.44 -32.02
N PRO A 420 -19.87 30.74 -31.96
CA PRO A 420 -19.20 31.49 -33.03
C PRO A 420 -17.76 31.01 -33.17
N GLU A 421 -17.23 31.09 -34.41
CA GLU A 421 -15.82 30.79 -34.66
C GLU A 421 -14.93 31.65 -33.71
N GLU A 422 -13.84 31.10 -33.24
CA GLU A 422 -12.95 31.76 -32.25
C GLU A 422 -12.50 33.17 -32.67
N ASP A 423 -12.35 33.38 -34.00
CA ASP A 423 -11.97 34.69 -34.58
C ASP A 423 -13.09 35.72 -34.57
N SER A 424 -14.34 35.33 -34.33
CA SER A 424 -15.49 36.23 -34.27
C SER A 424 -15.79 36.78 -32.88
N VAL A 425 -15.14 36.26 -31.84
CA VAL A 425 -15.16 36.77 -30.47
C VAL A 425 -13.92 37.65 -30.29
N LEU A 426 -14.13 38.95 -30.18
CA LEU A 426 -13.05 39.94 -30.08
C LEU A 426 -12.83 40.41 -28.62
N GLU A 427 -11.68 40.99 -28.36
CA GLU A 427 -11.35 41.68 -27.09
C GLU A 427 -11.65 40.82 -25.83
N ILE A 428 -11.26 39.53 -25.87
CA ILE A 428 -11.42 38.66 -24.70
C ILE A 428 -10.38 39.08 -23.65
N GLU A 429 -10.85 39.55 -22.50
CA GLU A 429 -10.05 39.95 -21.35
C GLU A 429 -10.46 39.14 -20.13
N GLU A 430 -9.49 38.44 -19.52
CA GLU A 430 -9.71 37.80 -18.21
C GLU A 430 -9.67 38.85 -17.12
N LEU A 431 -10.74 38.95 -16.32
CA LEU A 431 -10.83 39.80 -15.13
C LEU A 431 -10.40 38.97 -13.91
N PRO A 432 -9.18 39.15 -13.35
CA PRO A 432 -8.65 38.28 -12.33
C PRO A 432 -9.53 38.19 -11.09
N GLY A 433 -10.04 36.98 -10.80
CA GLY A 433 -10.91 36.71 -9.65
C GLY A 433 -12.36 37.16 -9.80
N GLN A 434 -12.74 37.70 -10.94
CA GLN A 434 -14.10 38.17 -11.21
C GLN A 434 -14.79 37.38 -12.33
N GLY A 435 -14.11 37.18 -13.48
CA GLY A 435 -14.68 36.50 -14.64
C GLY A 435 -13.97 36.84 -15.94
N VAL A 436 -14.74 36.94 -17.03
CA VAL A 436 -14.26 37.23 -18.39
C VAL A 436 -15.11 38.33 -19.02
N SER A 437 -14.51 39.22 -19.77
CA SER A 437 -15.18 40.20 -20.64
C SER A 437 -14.81 39.94 -22.11
N ALA A 438 -15.76 40.05 -23.01
CA ALA A 438 -15.55 39.84 -24.46
C ALA A 438 -16.49 40.71 -25.30
N LEU A 439 -16.05 41.04 -26.52
CA LEU A 439 -16.89 41.70 -27.51
C LEU A 439 -17.49 40.69 -28.50
N ILE A 440 -18.81 40.49 -28.43
CA ILE A 440 -19.54 39.48 -29.20
C ILE A 440 -20.61 40.15 -30.05
N GLY A 441 -20.50 40.09 -31.35
CA GLY A 441 -21.48 40.71 -32.28
C GLY A 441 -21.67 42.21 -32.04
N GLY A 442 -20.61 42.91 -31.61
CA GLY A 442 -20.65 44.35 -31.33
C GLY A 442 -21.21 44.72 -29.95
N ARG A 443 -21.49 43.76 -29.06
CA ARG A 443 -21.93 43.96 -27.66
C ARG A 443 -20.82 43.58 -26.72
N HIS A 444 -20.56 44.40 -25.71
CA HIS A 444 -19.65 44.04 -24.60
C HIS A 444 -20.34 43.11 -23.62
N VAL A 445 -19.86 41.89 -23.51
CA VAL A 445 -20.43 40.86 -22.63
C VAL A 445 -19.42 40.56 -21.51
N ALA A 446 -19.81 40.79 -20.25
CA ALA A 446 -19.03 40.39 -19.08
C ALA A 446 -19.77 39.26 -18.35
N VAL A 447 -18.99 38.20 -18.04
CA VAL A 447 -19.49 36.96 -17.41
C VAL A 447 -18.62 36.66 -16.19
N GLY A 448 -19.23 36.54 -15.00
CA GLY A 448 -18.43 36.30 -13.80
C GLY A 448 -19.25 36.21 -12.53
N ASN A 449 -18.54 36.28 -11.38
CA ASN A 449 -19.16 36.22 -10.06
C ASN A 449 -19.79 37.60 -9.64
N SER A 450 -20.23 37.71 -8.40
CA SER A 450 -20.88 38.96 -7.92
C SER A 450 -19.98 40.20 -7.95
N LEU A 451 -18.66 40.04 -8.01
CA LEU A 451 -17.76 41.20 -8.04
C LEU A 451 -17.91 42.03 -9.32
N ILE A 452 -18.30 41.38 -10.45
CA ILE A 452 -18.60 42.16 -11.68
C ILE A 452 -19.80 43.09 -11.53
N LEU A 453 -20.73 42.80 -10.62
CA LEU A 453 -21.85 43.66 -10.30
C LEU A 453 -21.42 44.86 -9.47
N ASP A 454 -20.52 44.62 -8.51
CA ASP A 454 -20.02 45.67 -7.59
C ASP A 454 -19.25 46.73 -8.41
N ASP A 455 -18.44 46.33 -9.39
CA ASP A 455 -17.68 47.20 -10.29
C ASP A 455 -18.59 48.07 -11.16
N HIS A 456 -19.84 47.64 -11.41
CA HIS A 456 -20.82 48.36 -12.19
C HIS A 456 -21.92 49.01 -11.33
N GLU A 457 -21.78 48.98 -9.99
CA GLU A 457 -22.74 49.54 -9.02
C GLU A 457 -24.18 48.99 -9.20
N ILE A 458 -24.31 47.70 -9.54
CA ILE A 458 -25.58 47.03 -9.82
C ILE A 458 -26.08 46.28 -8.60
N GLU A 459 -27.24 46.69 -8.02
CA GLU A 459 -27.92 45.94 -6.97
C GLU A 459 -29.03 45.03 -7.53
N ILE A 460 -28.97 43.73 -7.20
CA ILE A 460 -29.99 42.74 -7.57
C ILE A 460 -30.99 42.59 -6.42
N LYS A 461 -32.27 42.79 -6.70
CA LYS A 461 -33.34 42.74 -5.66
C LYS A 461 -33.52 41.38 -5.00
N ASN A 462 -33.26 40.27 -5.71
CA ASN A 462 -33.40 38.90 -5.21
C ASN A 462 -32.25 38.03 -5.73
N PRO A 463 -31.06 38.09 -5.11
CA PRO A 463 -29.97 37.24 -5.52
C PRO A 463 -30.30 35.75 -5.26
N PRO A 464 -29.90 34.83 -6.15
CA PRO A 464 -30.09 33.40 -5.92
C PRO A 464 -29.45 32.95 -4.60
N ARG A 465 -30.17 32.11 -3.84
CA ARG A 465 -29.74 31.70 -2.49
C ARG A 465 -28.96 30.40 -2.46
N SER A 466 -28.88 29.67 -3.56
CA SER A 466 -28.21 28.38 -3.62
C SER A 466 -27.56 28.15 -5.00
N GLY A 467 -26.41 27.49 -5.04
CA GLY A 467 -25.64 27.23 -6.27
C GLY A 467 -24.51 28.23 -6.50
N THR A 468 -23.70 27.93 -7.52
CA THR A 468 -22.71 28.86 -8.06
C THR A 468 -23.42 29.75 -9.08
N VAL A 469 -23.49 31.02 -8.82
CA VAL A 469 -24.20 31.99 -9.68
C VAL A 469 -23.18 32.68 -10.57
N ILE A 470 -23.43 32.67 -11.85
CA ILE A 470 -22.70 33.44 -12.85
C ILE A 470 -23.61 34.55 -13.35
N TYR A 471 -23.15 35.74 -13.17
CA TYR A 471 -23.85 36.95 -13.64
C TYR A 471 -23.38 37.31 -15.02
N VAL A 472 -24.32 37.78 -15.83
CA VAL A 472 -24.06 38.20 -17.21
C VAL A 472 -24.48 39.65 -17.36
N LEU A 473 -23.52 40.48 -17.78
CA LEU A 473 -23.75 41.87 -18.13
C LEU A 473 -23.60 42.03 -19.66
N VAL A 474 -24.47 42.79 -20.26
CA VAL A 474 -24.39 43.16 -21.66
C VAL A 474 -24.38 44.69 -21.76
N ASP A 475 -23.34 45.25 -22.37
CA ASP A 475 -23.11 46.69 -22.50
C ASP A 475 -23.18 47.40 -21.11
N GLY A 476 -22.60 46.76 -20.06
CA GLY A 476 -22.59 47.27 -18.71
C GLY A 476 -23.90 47.18 -17.95
N ILE A 477 -24.94 46.55 -18.53
CA ILE A 477 -26.25 46.41 -17.92
C ILE A 477 -26.50 44.95 -17.53
N TYR A 478 -27.05 44.68 -16.35
CA TYR A 478 -27.47 43.38 -15.93
C TYR A 478 -28.48 42.76 -16.93
N ALA A 479 -28.07 41.64 -17.52
CA ALA A 479 -28.89 40.91 -18.49
C ALA A 479 -29.58 39.68 -17.86
N GLY A 480 -28.94 39.10 -16.86
CA GLY A 480 -29.43 37.92 -16.16
C GLY A 480 -28.34 37.16 -15.39
N HIS A 481 -28.70 36.01 -14.89
CA HIS A 481 -27.73 35.13 -14.23
C HIS A 481 -27.99 33.65 -14.60
N ILE A 482 -26.94 32.87 -14.49
CA ILE A 482 -26.95 31.43 -14.76
C ILE A 482 -26.60 30.73 -13.45
N LEU A 483 -27.43 29.78 -13.04
CA LEU A 483 -27.23 28.98 -11.86
C LEU A 483 -26.55 27.67 -12.25
N LEU A 484 -25.37 27.45 -11.69
CA LEU A 484 -24.66 26.20 -11.84
C LEU A 484 -24.63 25.44 -10.51
N THR A 485 -24.67 24.14 -10.62
CA THR A 485 -24.46 23.24 -9.47
C THR A 485 -23.41 22.21 -9.82
N ASP A 486 -22.61 21.87 -8.81
CA ASP A 486 -21.71 20.73 -8.89
C ASP A 486 -22.49 19.51 -8.41
N LYS A 487 -22.73 18.57 -9.33
CA LYS A 487 -23.59 17.40 -9.09
C LYS A 487 -22.98 16.49 -8.01
N VAL A 488 -23.77 16.17 -7.00
CA VAL A 488 -23.39 15.20 -5.97
C VAL A 488 -23.21 13.81 -6.60
N LYS A 489 -22.14 13.10 -6.24
CA LYS A 489 -21.86 11.74 -6.73
C LYS A 489 -22.97 10.78 -6.33
N GLU A 490 -23.30 9.89 -7.25
CA GLU A 490 -24.19 8.77 -6.95
C GLU A 490 -23.62 7.91 -5.82
N GLY A 491 -24.46 7.58 -4.82
CA GLY A 491 -24.05 6.82 -3.65
C GLY A 491 -23.26 7.60 -2.60
N ALA A 492 -23.13 8.95 -2.71
CA ALA A 492 -22.45 9.75 -1.70
C ALA A 492 -23.12 9.64 -0.31
N PHE A 493 -24.46 9.66 -0.25
CA PHE A 493 -25.20 9.43 0.98
C PHE A 493 -24.91 8.05 1.57
N ASP A 494 -24.96 6.99 0.75
CA ASP A 494 -24.70 5.62 1.17
C ASP A 494 -23.25 5.45 1.68
N ALA A 495 -22.30 6.16 1.06
CA ALA A 495 -20.91 6.15 1.49
C ALA A 495 -20.72 6.79 2.89
N ILE A 496 -21.34 7.93 3.15
CA ILE A 496 -21.29 8.59 4.47
C ILE A 496 -21.94 7.71 5.54
N GLU A 497 -23.14 7.18 5.28
CA GLU A 497 -23.80 6.24 6.19
C GLU A 497 -23.02 4.95 6.36
N GLY A 498 -22.41 4.43 5.28
CA GLY A 498 -21.53 3.27 5.32
C GLY A 498 -20.27 3.48 6.17
N LEU A 499 -19.69 4.67 6.19
CA LEU A 499 -18.59 5.03 7.08
C LEU A 499 -19.05 5.03 8.54
N ARG A 500 -20.23 5.61 8.85
CA ARG A 500 -20.81 5.57 10.20
C ARG A 500 -21.10 4.15 10.67
N ALA A 501 -21.71 3.34 9.83
CA ALA A 501 -21.96 1.92 10.13
C ALA A 501 -20.66 1.14 10.41
N ASN A 502 -19.55 1.59 9.85
CA ASN A 502 -18.21 1.08 10.16
C ASN A 502 -17.53 1.81 11.34
N GLY A 503 -18.25 2.64 12.13
CA GLY A 503 -17.76 3.24 13.37
C GLY A 503 -16.93 4.52 13.18
N VAL A 504 -17.19 5.29 12.13
CA VAL A 504 -16.75 6.68 12.01
C VAL A 504 -17.69 7.54 12.89
N THR A 505 -17.11 8.36 13.75
CA THR A 505 -17.85 9.19 14.71
C THR A 505 -18.08 10.61 14.22
N ASN A 506 -17.21 11.11 13.32
CA ASN A 506 -17.29 12.47 12.82
C ASN A 506 -17.08 12.50 11.31
N THR A 507 -18.06 13.03 10.59
CA THR A 507 -17.98 13.32 9.16
C THR A 507 -18.02 14.82 8.94
N VAL A 508 -17.01 15.40 8.31
CA VAL A 508 -16.84 16.85 8.16
C VAL A 508 -16.70 17.19 6.69
N MET A 509 -17.41 18.17 6.20
CA MET A 509 -17.25 18.67 4.83
C MET A 509 -16.56 20.02 4.83
N PHE A 510 -15.48 20.16 4.05
CA PHE A 510 -14.76 21.41 3.77
C PHE A 510 -15.10 21.90 2.37
N THR A 511 -15.29 23.18 2.21
CA THR A 511 -15.53 23.78 0.90
C THR A 511 -15.19 25.27 0.88
N GLY A 512 -14.80 25.77 -0.29
CA GLY A 512 -14.69 27.20 -0.56
C GLY A 512 -16.03 27.89 -0.85
N ASP A 513 -17.11 27.12 -1.02
CA ASP A 513 -18.44 27.66 -1.36
C ASP A 513 -19.04 28.51 -0.24
N VAL A 514 -19.97 29.36 -0.65
CA VAL A 514 -20.79 30.17 0.29
C VAL A 514 -21.58 29.27 1.23
N ARG A 515 -21.78 29.78 2.44
CA ARG A 515 -22.40 29.04 3.56
C ARG A 515 -23.74 28.38 3.24
N ALA A 516 -24.58 29.05 2.44
CA ALA A 516 -25.91 28.54 2.09
C ALA A 516 -25.83 27.23 1.25
N VAL A 517 -24.99 27.23 0.21
CA VAL A 517 -24.74 26.06 -0.67
C VAL A 517 -24.12 24.92 0.12
N ALA A 518 -23.07 25.23 0.88
CA ALA A 518 -22.35 24.24 1.68
C ALA A 518 -23.27 23.54 2.69
N ARG A 519 -24.13 24.27 3.37
CA ARG A 519 -25.11 23.73 4.34
C ARG A 519 -26.16 22.85 3.66
N SER A 520 -26.65 23.25 2.47
CA SER A 520 -27.62 22.46 1.71
C SER A 520 -27.07 21.09 1.32
N VAL A 521 -25.85 21.05 0.77
CA VAL A 521 -25.18 19.80 0.40
C VAL A 521 -24.85 18.96 1.64
N ALA A 522 -24.34 19.58 2.70
CA ALA A 522 -24.02 18.85 3.94
C ALA A 522 -25.26 18.22 4.57
N ALA A 523 -26.39 18.94 4.59
CA ALA A 523 -27.65 18.43 5.13
C ALA A 523 -28.23 17.28 4.28
N SER A 524 -28.17 17.37 2.94
CA SER A 524 -28.65 16.31 2.05
C SER A 524 -27.85 15.01 2.18
N LEU A 525 -26.59 15.09 2.59
CA LEU A 525 -25.68 13.96 2.77
C LEU A 525 -25.47 13.58 4.25
N ASN A 526 -26.18 14.25 5.16
CA ASN A 526 -26.14 13.97 6.60
C ASN A 526 -24.74 14.12 7.22
N PHE A 527 -23.95 15.12 6.81
CA PHE A 527 -22.66 15.42 7.47
C PHE A 527 -22.85 15.98 8.89
N ASP A 528 -21.98 15.60 9.82
CA ASP A 528 -22.04 16.07 11.21
C ASP A 528 -21.60 17.54 11.32
N MET A 529 -20.65 17.95 10.46
CA MET A 529 -20.13 19.31 10.45
C MET A 529 -19.84 19.80 9.03
N VAL A 530 -20.04 21.08 8.78
CA VAL A 530 -19.58 21.74 7.54
C VAL A 530 -18.79 22.99 7.86
N LYS A 531 -17.67 23.18 7.17
CA LYS A 531 -16.86 24.40 7.20
C LYS A 531 -16.86 25.04 5.80
N PRO A 532 -17.71 26.07 5.60
CA PRO A 532 -17.81 26.80 4.34
C PRO A 532 -16.75 27.90 4.23
N GLU A 533 -16.62 28.49 3.04
CA GLU A 533 -15.83 29.71 2.77
C GLU A 533 -14.34 29.55 3.12
N LEU A 534 -13.80 28.33 2.99
CA LEU A 534 -12.43 28.04 3.33
C LEU A 534 -11.49 28.34 2.15
N THR A 535 -10.53 29.23 2.38
CA THR A 535 -9.37 29.36 1.48
C THR A 535 -8.42 28.16 1.63
N PRO A 536 -7.52 27.89 0.67
CA PRO A 536 -6.56 26.77 0.79
C PRO A 536 -5.73 26.82 2.08
N LYS A 537 -5.30 28.01 2.52
CA LYS A 537 -4.58 28.19 3.80
C LYS A 537 -5.47 27.90 5.01
N ALA A 538 -6.74 28.32 4.97
CA ALA A 538 -7.69 28.07 6.05
C ALA A 538 -8.04 26.57 6.16
N LYS A 539 -8.06 25.82 5.05
CA LYS A 539 -8.23 24.36 5.06
C LYS A 539 -7.12 23.66 5.85
N ILE A 540 -5.85 24.05 5.62
CA ILE A 540 -4.69 23.51 6.34
C ILE A 540 -4.86 23.74 7.85
N SER A 541 -5.12 24.97 8.28
CA SER A 541 -5.33 25.29 9.69
C SER A 541 -6.51 24.56 10.30
N ALA A 542 -7.57 24.33 9.51
CA ALA A 542 -8.75 23.59 9.97
C ALA A 542 -8.45 22.09 10.16
N VAL A 543 -7.62 21.48 9.29
CA VAL A 543 -7.13 20.11 9.49
C VAL A 543 -6.25 20.02 10.72
N GLU A 544 -5.29 20.95 10.89
CA GLU A 544 -4.40 20.97 12.06
C GLU A 544 -5.17 21.12 13.37
N TYR A 545 -6.23 21.93 13.39
CA TYR A 545 -7.12 22.03 14.54
C TYR A 545 -7.80 20.70 14.87
N LEU A 546 -8.37 20.01 13.85
CA LEU A 546 -9.02 18.73 14.06
C LEU A 546 -8.00 17.65 14.49
N MET A 547 -6.77 17.70 13.95
CA MET A 547 -5.67 16.83 14.38
C MET A 547 -5.29 17.05 15.84
N ALA A 548 -5.28 18.30 16.32
CA ALA A 548 -4.96 18.63 17.71
C ALA A 548 -6.08 18.22 18.69
N THR A 549 -7.33 18.17 18.22
CA THR A 549 -8.52 17.91 19.06
C THR A 549 -9.03 16.47 19.00
N LYS A 550 -8.47 15.63 18.10
CA LYS A 550 -8.88 14.22 17.98
C LYS A 550 -8.53 13.39 19.20
N GLY A 551 -9.24 12.28 19.41
CA GLY A 551 -8.97 11.32 20.48
C GLY A 551 -7.59 10.68 20.39
N SER A 552 -6.98 10.38 21.54
CA SER A 552 -5.71 9.66 21.60
C SER A 552 -5.83 8.28 20.98
N GLY A 553 -4.93 7.95 20.04
CA GLY A 553 -4.92 6.66 19.34
C GLY A 553 -5.89 6.53 18.16
N THR A 554 -6.67 7.58 17.85
CA THR A 554 -7.53 7.67 16.67
C THR A 554 -6.81 8.35 15.51
N SER A 555 -7.30 8.18 14.29
CA SER A 555 -6.77 8.82 13.09
C SER A 555 -7.82 9.71 12.43
N LEU A 556 -7.34 10.75 11.74
CA LEU A 556 -8.12 11.61 10.86
C LEU A 556 -7.79 11.27 9.41
N ALA A 557 -8.80 10.97 8.60
CA ALA A 557 -8.69 10.78 7.17
C ALA A 557 -9.17 12.04 6.44
N PHE A 558 -8.39 12.54 5.48
CA PHE A 558 -8.76 13.65 4.61
C PHE A 558 -8.95 13.15 3.19
N VAL A 559 -10.13 13.35 2.63
CA VAL A 559 -10.54 12.88 1.30
C VAL A 559 -10.61 14.07 0.35
N CYS A 560 -9.80 14.05 -0.71
CA CYS A 560 -9.84 15.06 -1.76
C CYS A 560 -9.65 14.42 -3.15
N ALA A 561 -9.92 15.19 -4.20
CA ALA A 561 -9.73 14.77 -5.59
C ALA A 561 -8.73 15.66 -6.34
N GLY A 562 -8.48 16.88 -5.89
CA GLY A 562 -7.67 17.86 -6.61
C GLY A 562 -6.28 18.09 -6.01
N ILE A 563 -5.38 18.63 -6.83
CA ILE A 563 -4.00 18.99 -6.45
C ILE A 563 -4.01 20.17 -5.44
N SER A 564 -5.00 21.04 -5.50
CA SER A 564 -5.11 22.24 -4.62
C SER A 564 -5.16 21.91 -3.14
N ASP A 565 -5.63 20.72 -2.79
CA ASP A 565 -5.85 20.30 -1.40
C ASP A 565 -4.77 19.33 -0.89
N LEU A 566 -3.75 19.00 -1.71
CA LEU A 566 -2.62 18.17 -1.30
C LEU A 566 -1.95 18.67 -0.02
N PRO A 567 -1.67 19.99 0.17
CA PRO A 567 -1.06 20.45 1.41
C PRO A 567 -1.92 20.24 2.66
N ALA A 568 -3.25 20.25 2.53
CA ALA A 568 -4.17 19.93 3.62
C ALA A 568 -4.24 18.40 3.86
N MET A 569 -4.20 17.62 2.79
CA MET A 569 -4.17 16.15 2.82
C MET A 569 -2.91 15.62 3.54
N GLU A 570 -1.74 16.19 3.26
CA GLU A 570 -0.47 15.81 3.91
C GLU A 570 -0.45 16.06 5.43
N ARG A 571 -1.28 16.98 5.94
CA ARG A 571 -1.41 17.27 7.38
C ARG A 571 -2.28 16.28 8.12
N ALA A 572 -3.09 15.49 7.41
CA ALA A 572 -3.91 14.45 8.00
C ALA A 572 -3.08 13.22 8.38
N ASP A 573 -3.62 12.33 9.21
CA ASP A 573 -2.98 11.02 9.46
C ASP A 573 -3.03 10.13 8.22
N VAL A 574 -4.12 10.23 7.45
CA VAL A 574 -4.34 9.48 6.20
C VAL A 574 -4.89 10.42 5.15
N GLY A 575 -4.10 10.69 4.14
CA GLY A 575 -4.58 11.37 2.93
C GLY A 575 -5.17 10.37 1.95
N ILE A 576 -6.39 10.64 1.49
CA ILE A 576 -7.11 9.78 0.54
C ILE A 576 -7.38 10.56 -0.75
N ALA A 577 -6.77 10.13 -1.85
CA ALA A 577 -7.05 10.67 -3.18
C ALA A 577 -8.20 9.92 -3.84
N MET A 578 -9.25 10.66 -4.25
CA MET A 578 -10.39 10.13 -5.02
C MET A 578 -10.23 10.40 -6.51
N GLY A 579 -10.65 9.45 -7.36
CA GLY A 579 -10.57 9.62 -8.81
C GLY A 579 -9.13 9.79 -9.32
N ALA A 580 -8.20 9.05 -8.74
CA ALA A 580 -6.75 9.18 -8.98
C ALA A 580 -6.37 9.03 -10.46
N LEU A 581 -7.19 8.36 -11.28
CA LEU A 581 -7.01 8.29 -12.73
C LEU A 581 -7.16 9.65 -13.43
N ARG A 582 -7.90 10.60 -12.84
CA ARG A 582 -8.06 11.95 -13.41
C ARG A 582 -6.95 12.90 -13.00
N TYR A 583 -6.40 12.70 -11.81
CA TYR A 583 -5.50 13.64 -11.12
C TYR A 583 -4.16 13.00 -10.75
N GLY A 584 -3.57 12.22 -11.65
CA GLY A 584 -2.39 11.37 -11.43
C GLY A 584 -1.27 11.88 -10.49
N ASN A 585 -1.11 13.20 -10.30
CA ASN A 585 -0.14 13.75 -9.32
C ASN A 585 -0.57 13.50 -7.86
N ALA A 586 -1.87 13.44 -7.58
CA ALA A 586 -2.37 13.16 -6.23
C ALA A 586 -2.10 11.70 -5.80
N LEU A 587 -1.88 10.81 -6.76
CA LEU A 587 -1.57 9.41 -6.50
C LEU A 587 -0.24 9.21 -5.76
N ALA A 588 0.79 9.95 -6.15
CA ALA A 588 2.13 9.77 -5.60
C ALA A 588 2.26 10.24 -4.15
N GLU A 589 1.43 11.18 -3.72
CA GLU A 589 1.50 11.84 -2.40
C GLU A 589 0.46 11.31 -1.40
N ALA A 590 -0.58 10.61 -1.88
CA ALA A 590 -1.61 10.06 -1.01
C ALA A 590 -1.16 8.79 -0.29
N GLU A 591 -1.54 8.64 0.98
CA GLU A 591 -1.40 7.36 1.68
C GLU A 591 -2.37 6.30 1.17
N VAL A 592 -3.55 6.70 0.69
CA VAL A 592 -4.54 5.81 0.08
C VAL A 592 -5.08 6.46 -1.17
N SER A 593 -5.18 5.71 -2.26
CA SER A 593 -5.71 6.19 -3.52
C SER A 593 -6.85 5.31 -3.99
N VAL A 594 -7.98 5.92 -4.28
CA VAL A 594 -9.13 5.28 -4.95
C VAL A 594 -9.05 5.65 -6.42
N MET A 595 -8.75 4.67 -7.28
CA MET A 595 -8.51 4.91 -8.71
C MET A 595 -9.74 5.37 -9.45
N GLY A 596 -10.89 4.73 -9.17
CA GLY A 596 -12.18 5.11 -9.71
C GLY A 596 -12.80 6.30 -8.97
N ASP A 597 -13.96 6.71 -9.43
CA ASP A 597 -14.69 7.87 -8.90
C ASP A 597 -15.84 7.46 -7.96
N ASP A 598 -15.99 6.16 -7.69
CA ASP A 598 -17.04 5.61 -6.83
C ASP A 598 -16.72 5.82 -5.34
N ILE A 599 -17.38 6.78 -4.73
CA ILE A 599 -17.22 7.14 -3.31
C ILE A 599 -17.60 6.00 -2.34
N ARG A 600 -18.44 5.03 -2.76
CA ARG A 600 -18.82 3.85 -1.96
C ARG A 600 -17.63 2.94 -1.65
N ARG A 601 -16.50 3.15 -2.28
CA ARG A 601 -15.26 2.42 -2.00
C ARG A 601 -14.59 2.86 -0.69
N LEU A 602 -14.89 4.05 -0.17
CA LEU A 602 -14.33 4.52 1.10
C LEU A 602 -14.77 3.68 2.31
N PRO A 603 -16.06 3.40 2.54
CA PRO A 603 -16.46 2.47 3.61
C PRO A 603 -15.92 1.05 3.40
N LEU A 604 -15.73 0.60 2.16
CA LEU A 604 -15.09 -0.68 1.87
C LEU A 604 -13.60 -0.67 2.28
N ALA A 605 -12.86 0.38 1.94
CA ALA A 605 -11.46 0.57 2.33
C ALA A 605 -11.29 0.53 3.86
N LEU A 606 -12.16 1.23 4.58
CA LEU A 606 -12.18 1.24 6.04
C LEU A 606 -12.48 -0.14 6.62
N ARG A 607 -13.44 -0.86 6.06
CA ARG A 607 -13.81 -2.22 6.50
C ARG A 607 -12.68 -3.21 6.28
N ILE A 608 -12.02 -3.18 5.12
CA ILE A 608 -10.85 -4.01 4.84
C ILE A 608 -9.74 -3.70 5.85
N SER A 609 -9.40 -2.42 6.03
CA SER A 609 -8.35 -1.98 6.94
C SER A 609 -8.60 -2.42 8.40
N ARG A 610 -9.83 -2.30 8.89
CA ARG A 610 -10.23 -2.75 10.23
C ARG A 610 -10.18 -4.27 10.38
N SER A 611 -10.57 -5.01 9.34
CA SER A 611 -10.49 -6.47 9.34
C SER A 611 -9.04 -6.96 9.38
N VAL A 612 -8.16 -6.36 8.58
CA VAL A 612 -6.72 -6.66 8.56
C VAL A 612 -6.10 -6.45 9.93
N ARG A 613 -6.30 -5.27 10.52
CA ARG A 613 -5.79 -4.96 11.86
C ARG A 613 -6.33 -5.91 12.93
N ARG A 614 -7.64 -6.21 12.90
CA ARG A 614 -8.26 -7.17 13.82
C ARG A 614 -7.64 -8.56 13.68
N THR A 615 -7.42 -9.04 12.45
CA THR A 615 -6.77 -10.32 12.18
C THR A 615 -5.34 -10.32 12.69
N ALA A 616 -4.55 -9.28 12.44
CA ALA A 616 -3.18 -9.15 12.92
C ALA A 616 -3.09 -9.17 14.45
N LEU A 617 -3.95 -8.41 15.14
CA LEU A 617 -4.01 -8.40 16.61
C LEU A 617 -4.46 -9.76 17.17
N ASN A 618 -5.45 -10.42 16.54
CA ASN A 618 -5.89 -11.75 16.93
C ASN A 618 -4.76 -12.79 16.76
N ASN A 619 -4.01 -12.72 15.66
CA ASN A 619 -2.86 -13.60 15.44
C ASN A 619 -1.78 -13.42 16.53
N ILE A 620 -1.50 -12.17 16.93
CA ILE A 620 -0.59 -11.88 18.05
C ILE A 620 -1.12 -12.51 19.33
N LEU A 621 -2.39 -12.27 19.66
CA LEU A 621 -3.00 -12.76 20.90
C LEU A 621 -2.98 -14.30 20.94
N VAL A 622 -3.43 -14.98 19.88
CA VAL A 622 -3.48 -16.45 19.79
C VAL A 622 -2.08 -17.04 19.91
N SER A 623 -1.09 -16.48 19.20
CA SER A 623 0.29 -16.97 19.24
C SER A 623 0.89 -16.82 20.64
N LEU A 624 0.69 -15.67 21.30
CA LEU A 624 1.24 -15.42 22.64
C LEU A 624 0.55 -16.27 23.71
N THR A 625 -0.77 -16.39 23.66
CA THR A 625 -1.52 -17.18 24.66
C THR A 625 -1.24 -18.68 24.53
N ALA A 626 -1.20 -19.21 23.30
CA ALA A 626 -0.84 -20.59 23.06
C ALA A 626 0.59 -20.90 23.55
N LYS A 627 1.54 -20.02 23.23
CA LYS A 627 2.94 -20.15 23.67
C LYS A 627 3.07 -20.12 25.18
N ALA A 628 2.43 -19.17 25.86
CA ALA A 628 2.45 -19.09 27.33
C ALA A 628 1.89 -20.35 27.99
N ALA A 629 0.76 -20.88 27.44
CA ALA A 629 0.16 -22.12 27.93
C ALA A 629 1.08 -23.33 27.74
N LEU A 630 1.69 -23.48 26.54
CA LEU A 630 2.61 -24.58 26.26
C LEU A 630 3.89 -24.53 27.12
N LEU A 631 4.44 -23.34 27.35
CA LEU A 631 5.61 -23.15 28.23
C LEU A 631 5.25 -23.52 29.68
N LEU A 632 4.09 -23.09 30.19
CA LEU A 632 3.64 -23.43 31.54
C LEU A 632 3.44 -24.93 31.72
N LEU A 633 2.69 -25.57 30.80
CA LEU A 633 2.44 -27.01 30.82
C LEU A 633 3.71 -27.83 30.64
N GLY A 634 4.67 -27.34 29.80
CA GLY A 634 5.98 -27.93 29.60
C GLY A 634 6.87 -27.85 30.86
N ALA A 635 6.85 -26.71 31.56
CA ALA A 635 7.58 -26.55 32.84
C ALA A 635 7.06 -27.51 33.90
N LEU A 636 5.75 -27.72 33.96
CA LEU A 636 5.12 -28.72 34.87
C LEU A 636 5.37 -30.17 34.43
N GLY A 637 5.91 -30.41 33.23
CA GLY A 637 6.15 -31.77 32.70
C GLY A 637 4.90 -32.50 32.22
N ILE A 638 3.78 -31.78 32.04
CA ILE A 638 2.50 -32.35 31.60
C ILE A 638 2.52 -32.65 30.11
N VAL A 639 3.23 -31.81 29.34
CA VAL A 639 3.23 -31.87 27.88
C VAL A 639 4.60 -32.35 27.37
N SER A 640 4.56 -33.29 26.41
CA SER A 640 5.76 -33.78 25.73
C SER A 640 6.24 -32.80 24.66
N ILE A 641 7.52 -32.85 24.28
CA ILE A 641 8.11 -32.06 23.19
C ILE A 641 7.31 -32.25 21.88
N TRP A 642 6.94 -33.49 21.57
CA TRP A 642 6.17 -33.85 20.37
C TRP A 642 4.84 -33.12 20.28
N PHE A 643 4.07 -33.16 21.37
CA PHE A 643 2.77 -32.49 21.45
C PHE A 643 2.91 -30.97 21.38
N ALA A 644 3.89 -30.40 22.10
CA ALA A 644 4.12 -28.96 22.12
C ALA A 644 4.48 -28.41 20.73
N MET A 645 5.38 -29.08 20.01
CA MET A 645 5.76 -28.66 18.66
C MET A 645 4.63 -28.83 17.65
N LEU A 646 3.84 -29.88 17.80
CA LEU A 646 2.65 -30.07 16.94
C LEU A 646 1.62 -28.95 17.16
N CYS A 647 1.38 -28.57 18.42
CA CYS A 647 0.50 -27.45 18.76
C CYS A 647 1.03 -26.13 18.19
N GLU A 648 2.34 -25.86 18.27
CA GLU A 648 2.95 -24.65 17.67
C GLU A 648 2.78 -24.62 16.16
N LEU A 649 2.93 -25.77 15.48
CA LEU A 649 2.65 -25.90 14.04
C LEU A 649 1.17 -25.63 13.72
N ILE A 650 0.24 -26.16 14.53
CA ILE A 650 -1.20 -25.90 14.36
C ILE A 650 -1.50 -24.41 14.52
N VAL A 651 -0.91 -23.75 15.50
CA VAL A 651 -1.05 -22.30 15.71
C VAL A 651 -0.51 -21.52 14.50
N LEU A 652 0.65 -21.90 13.97
CA LEU A 652 1.20 -21.29 12.76
C LEU A 652 0.24 -21.46 11.57
N CYS A 653 -0.22 -22.68 11.30
CA CYS A 653 -1.17 -22.94 10.21
C CYS A 653 -2.47 -22.16 10.38
N TYR A 654 -3.01 -22.09 11.59
CA TYR A 654 -4.22 -21.35 11.91
C TYR A 654 -4.06 -19.83 11.68
N THR A 655 -2.98 -19.25 12.18
CA THR A 655 -2.72 -17.81 12.02
C THR A 655 -2.41 -17.42 10.58
N VAL A 656 -1.71 -18.26 9.83
CA VAL A 656 -1.49 -18.10 8.38
C VAL A 656 -2.83 -18.19 7.63
N PHE A 657 -3.66 -19.18 7.95
CA PHE A 657 -4.98 -19.34 7.33
C PHE A 657 -5.87 -18.11 7.57
N LEU A 658 -5.91 -17.59 8.81
CA LEU A 658 -6.65 -16.36 9.11
C LEU A 658 -6.14 -15.15 8.31
N SER A 659 -4.82 -15.05 8.15
CA SER A 659 -4.19 -13.98 7.35
C SER A 659 -4.58 -14.09 5.88
N LEU A 660 -4.55 -15.28 5.30
CA LEU A 660 -4.97 -15.52 3.91
C LEU A 660 -6.47 -15.24 3.69
N LYS A 661 -7.31 -15.47 4.71
CA LYS A 661 -8.75 -15.16 4.64
C LYS A 661 -9.02 -13.66 4.46
N THR A 662 -8.13 -12.77 4.89
CA THR A 662 -8.29 -11.32 4.69
C THR A 662 -8.22 -10.92 3.21
N PHE A 663 -7.75 -11.79 2.33
CA PHE A 663 -7.73 -11.60 0.89
C PHE A 663 -9.11 -11.71 0.22
N ASN A 664 -10.08 -12.32 0.86
CA ASN A 664 -11.39 -12.60 0.28
C ASN A 664 -12.47 -11.56 0.65
N TYR A 665 -12.08 -10.31 0.85
CA TYR A 665 -13.01 -9.18 1.02
C TYR A 665 -13.40 -8.59 -0.30
#